data_43748e1e3f557c8569920578ce3d4772
#
_entry.id   43748e1e3f557c8569920578ce3d4772
#
_cell.length_a   1.000
_cell.length_b   1.000
_cell.length_c   1.000
_cell.angle_alpha   90.00
_cell.angle_beta   90.00
_cell.angle_gamma   90.00
#
_symmetry.space_group_name_H-M   'P 1'
#
loop_
_entity.id
_entity.type
_entity.pdbx_description
1 polymer ?
#
loop_
_entity_poly.entity_id
_entity_poly.type
_entity_poly.pdbx_seq_one_letter_code
_entity_poly.pdbx_strand_id
1 'polypeptide(L)'
;MEENFTRQKVDTLNITIYAEQDSKPTAAQLNLQPFAEEKDNRRLNFKAKDIGLVNNPKQSDLAIVIAPEENKAANELAEKLLNNQNLRLRITTGYDNVFEKVSEIATELEKALELGLEITDFMQIYRRGITMDKVEHQLAIFTNGIAKINMDRPAVIGDGITLLQKEEATALANFFDTKKENYKLKKFVPASGAATRMFKFLHDFMSGYNPEKETINGYTNRVKDNSLQVFLLGQEKFPFYKEIATVAEKLIKCPDMENENLREDARHYSFVKTMISEEYFDYANKPKGILPFHDYDGFAATPVYEHLKEAAAYASSKGETHVHFTISENHLNGFLDAINDARAKVEAETGIKIHFNFTYQLKETDTLAVGLDNKPFREEKTKLLFRPGGHGALIENLNRLDADVVFIKNIDNVRHTKMDTITLYKKALAGILVKLQEKVFKYLEDIESGKINEAELDEIIRFAEQELSLDISPDFDKFTLENKYQYVKEQLNRPIRVCGMVKNEGEPGGGPFWVKGKRGRLSLQIVESSQIDLDNKIQSHIFSQSTHFNPVDLVCGLKDYKGNKFDLSEYVDANTGFIVQKNRMGKEVKSYELPGLWNGAMAGWVTVFVEVPLKTFNPVKTVNDLLKPAHQKPA
;
A
#
# COMPACT_ATOMS: atom_id res chain seq x y z
N MET A 1 29.45 31.90 -38.74
CA MET A 1 29.88 31.77 -37.32
C MET A 1 29.80 30.27 -37.01
N GLU A 2 30.95 29.61 -37.13
CA GLU A 2 31.10 28.20 -36.75
C GLU A 2 31.18 28.16 -35.23
N GLU A 3 30.16 27.64 -34.58
CA GLU A 3 30.21 27.32 -33.17
C GLU A 3 31.14 26.10 -32.99
N ASN A 4 32.29 26.35 -32.38
CA ASN A 4 33.21 25.35 -31.89
C ASN A 4 32.51 24.52 -30.81
N PHE A 5 31.89 23.41 -31.20
CA PHE A 5 31.56 22.34 -30.27
C PHE A 5 32.86 21.69 -29.80
N THR A 6 33.36 22.09 -28.65
CA THR A 6 34.40 21.36 -27.92
C THR A 6 33.84 19.95 -27.64
N ARG A 7 34.37 18.94 -28.33
CA ARG A 7 34.13 17.53 -28.02
C ARG A 7 34.44 17.31 -26.54
N GLN A 8 33.40 17.06 -25.74
CA GLN A 8 33.58 16.61 -24.36
C GLN A 8 34.34 15.28 -24.38
N LYS A 9 35.30 15.15 -23.46
CA LYS A 9 36.13 13.96 -23.28
C LYS A 9 35.22 12.75 -22.97
N VAL A 10 35.38 11.65 -23.71
CA VAL A 10 34.65 10.41 -23.47
C VAL A 10 35.08 9.84 -22.12
N ASP A 11 34.18 9.79 -21.17
CA ASP A 11 34.44 9.17 -19.87
C ASP A 11 34.28 7.65 -19.97
N THR A 12 35.38 6.92 -19.86
CA THR A 12 35.37 5.45 -19.83
C THR A 12 35.17 4.96 -18.39
N LEU A 13 34.07 4.25 -18.14
CA LEU A 13 33.80 3.61 -16.86
C LEU A 13 34.35 2.17 -16.87
N ASN A 14 35.25 1.87 -15.92
CA ASN A 14 35.85 0.56 -15.77
C ASN A 14 35.10 -0.29 -14.77
N ILE A 15 34.47 -1.38 -15.21
CA ILE A 15 33.67 -2.30 -14.41
C ILE A 15 34.43 -3.63 -14.30
N THR A 16 34.72 -4.07 -13.08
CA THR A 16 35.38 -5.35 -12.85
C THR A 16 34.39 -6.35 -12.26
N ILE A 17 34.20 -7.47 -12.96
CA ILE A 17 33.36 -8.58 -12.52
C ILE A 17 34.26 -9.64 -11.89
N TYR A 18 33.92 -10.04 -10.68
CA TYR A 18 34.57 -11.12 -9.96
C TYR A 18 33.59 -12.32 -9.88
N ALA A 19 33.98 -13.43 -10.49
CA ALA A 19 33.25 -14.71 -10.46
C ALA A 19 34.24 -15.85 -10.30
N GLU A 20 33.80 -17.04 -9.99
CA GLU A 20 34.66 -18.22 -9.97
C GLU A 20 35.15 -18.59 -11.38
N GLN A 21 36.31 -19.29 -11.46
CA GLN A 21 37.01 -19.52 -12.72
C GLN A 21 36.16 -20.22 -13.77
N ASP A 22 35.35 -21.19 -13.36
CA ASP A 22 34.50 -21.99 -14.24
C ASP A 22 33.20 -21.27 -14.65
N SER A 23 32.84 -20.18 -13.94
CA SER A 23 31.65 -19.38 -14.17
C SER A 23 31.98 -18.00 -14.75
N LYS A 24 33.24 -17.71 -15.04
CA LYS A 24 33.65 -16.45 -15.65
C LYS A 24 32.98 -16.29 -17.01
N PRO A 25 32.19 -15.24 -17.21
CA PRO A 25 31.84 -14.88 -18.56
C PRO A 25 33.11 -14.52 -19.34
N THR A 26 33.38 -15.20 -20.43
CA THR A 26 34.43 -14.79 -21.38
C THR A 26 34.04 -13.46 -22.04
N ALA A 27 35.00 -12.69 -22.50
CA ALA A 27 34.73 -11.44 -23.25
C ALA A 27 33.82 -11.67 -24.47
N ALA A 28 33.88 -12.88 -25.07
CA ALA A 28 33.02 -13.30 -26.18
C ALA A 28 31.59 -13.67 -25.72
N GLN A 29 31.41 -14.22 -24.50
CA GLN A 29 30.11 -14.53 -23.91
C GLN A 29 29.43 -13.27 -23.36
N LEU A 30 30.19 -12.33 -22.86
CA LEU A 30 29.69 -11.03 -22.43
C LEU A 30 29.23 -10.18 -23.63
N ASN A 31 29.29 -10.66 -24.87
CA ASN A 31 28.94 -9.97 -26.11
C ASN A 31 28.46 -8.53 -25.91
N LEU A 32 29.32 -7.74 -25.24
CA LEU A 32 29.05 -6.38 -24.80
C LEU A 32 29.28 -5.39 -25.94
N GLN A 33 29.24 -5.87 -27.19
CA GLN A 33 29.31 -5.01 -28.36
C GLN A 33 28.29 -3.86 -28.34
N PRO A 34 27.05 -4.06 -27.91
CA PRO A 34 26.12 -2.93 -27.74
C PRO A 34 26.56 -1.91 -26.71
N PHE A 35 27.32 -2.32 -25.69
CA PHE A 35 27.83 -1.45 -24.62
C PHE A 35 29.20 -0.84 -24.90
N ALA A 36 29.85 -1.24 -25.99
CA ALA A 36 31.15 -0.70 -26.41
C ALA A 36 30.99 0.46 -27.39
N GLU A 37 29.79 0.73 -27.92
CA GLU A 37 29.52 1.87 -28.78
C GLU A 37 29.43 3.16 -27.99
N GLU A 38 30.01 4.24 -28.54
CA GLU A 38 29.92 5.57 -27.94
C GLU A 38 28.48 6.08 -28.02
N LYS A 39 27.72 5.91 -26.92
CA LYS A 39 26.48 6.65 -26.68
C LYS A 39 26.76 7.72 -25.64
N ASP A 40 26.32 8.92 -25.86
CA ASP A 40 26.41 10.08 -24.96
C ASP A 40 27.81 10.37 -24.38
N ASN A 41 28.89 10.16 -25.15
CA ASN A 41 30.28 10.38 -24.73
C ASN A 41 30.74 9.53 -23.54
N ARG A 42 30.06 8.42 -23.22
CA ARG A 42 30.49 7.47 -22.18
C ARG A 42 30.72 6.08 -22.78
N ARG A 43 31.70 5.36 -22.23
CA ARG A 43 32.04 3.99 -22.63
C ARG A 43 32.14 3.09 -21.42
N LEU A 44 31.46 1.93 -21.45
CA LEU A 44 31.57 0.90 -20.42
C LEU A 44 32.67 -0.11 -20.81
N ASN A 45 33.64 -0.31 -19.90
CA ASN A 45 34.73 -1.26 -20.09
C ASN A 45 34.66 -2.35 -19.03
N PHE A 46 34.24 -3.57 -19.41
CA PHE A 46 34.10 -4.72 -18.53
C PHE A 46 35.35 -5.59 -18.54
N LYS A 47 35.78 -6.03 -17.33
CA LYS A 47 36.85 -7.02 -17.12
C LYS A 47 36.39 -8.09 -16.15
N ALA A 48 36.57 -9.35 -16.52
CA ALA A 48 36.28 -10.48 -15.63
C ALA A 48 37.55 -10.96 -14.90
N LYS A 49 37.40 -11.28 -13.61
CA LYS A 49 38.48 -11.83 -12.77
C LYS A 49 37.98 -12.97 -11.92
N ASP A 50 38.88 -13.93 -11.61
CA ASP A 50 38.60 -15.04 -10.70
C ASP A 50 38.64 -14.57 -9.25
N ILE A 51 37.62 -14.94 -8.47
CA ILE A 51 37.52 -14.63 -7.03
C ILE A 51 38.71 -15.20 -6.26
N GLY A 52 39.12 -16.44 -6.58
CA GLY A 52 40.18 -17.14 -5.89
C GLY A 52 41.61 -16.60 -6.15
N LEU A 53 41.80 -15.79 -7.20
CA LEU A 53 43.09 -15.27 -7.62
C LEU A 53 43.36 -13.81 -7.22
N VAL A 54 42.46 -13.19 -6.49
CA VAL A 54 42.56 -11.73 -6.17
C VAL A 54 43.07 -11.52 -4.75
N ASN A 55 44.36 -11.31 -4.61
CA ASN A 55 44.97 -10.92 -3.34
C ASN A 55 44.81 -9.40 -3.06
N ASN A 56 44.92 -8.56 -4.08
CA ASN A 56 44.73 -7.10 -3.98
C ASN A 56 43.82 -6.64 -5.14
N PRO A 57 42.54 -6.33 -4.91
CA PRO A 57 41.65 -5.83 -5.95
C PRO A 57 42.14 -4.45 -6.42
N LYS A 58 42.32 -4.31 -7.73
CA LYS A 58 42.61 -3.01 -8.33
C LYS A 58 41.36 -2.12 -8.27
N GLN A 59 41.58 -0.83 -8.17
CA GLN A 59 40.52 0.15 -8.22
C GLN A 59 39.78 0.08 -9.57
N SER A 60 38.49 0.07 -9.54
CA SER A 60 37.57 0.16 -10.66
C SER A 60 36.42 1.10 -10.30
N ASP A 61 35.76 1.65 -11.30
CA ASP A 61 34.63 2.55 -11.08
C ASP A 61 33.44 1.79 -10.43
N LEU A 62 33.27 0.52 -10.84
CA LEU A 62 32.35 -0.42 -10.20
C LEU A 62 32.95 -1.82 -10.13
N ALA A 63 32.88 -2.44 -8.97
CA ALA A 63 33.24 -3.84 -8.77
C ALA A 63 31.97 -4.67 -8.53
N ILE A 64 31.75 -5.71 -9.34
CA ILE A 64 30.59 -6.63 -9.21
C ILE A 64 31.12 -7.97 -8.77
N VAL A 65 30.69 -8.47 -7.62
CA VAL A 65 31.06 -9.79 -7.08
C VAL A 65 29.83 -10.72 -7.16
N ILE A 66 29.92 -11.74 -8.00
CA ILE A 66 28.81 -12.68 -8.27
C ILE A 66 29.21 -14.07 -7.80
N ALA A 67 28.53 -14.59 -6.80
CA ALA A 67 28.67 -15.96 -6.30
C ALA A 67 27.52 -16.28 -5.33
N PRO A 68 27.24 -17.56 -5.05
CA PRO A 68 26.28 -17.96 -4.02
C PRO A 68 26.55 -17.29 -2.67
N GLU A 69 25.51 -17.16 -1.84
CA GLU A 69 25.58 -16.44 -0.56
C GLU A 69 26.60 -17.07 0.41
N GLU A 70 26.71 -18.38 0.41
CA GLU A 70 27.59 -19.18 1.25
C GLU A 70 29.07 -19.13 0.82
N ASN A 71 29.40 -18.51 -0.31
CA ASN A 71 30.78 -18.42 -0.80
C ASN A 71 31.60 -17.42 0.04
N LYS A 72 32.39 -17.97 0.98
CA LYS A 72 33.21 -17.18 1.92
C LYS A 72 34.25 -16.31 1.22
N ALA A 73 34.92 -16.81 0.17
CA ALA A 73 35.93 -16.04 -0.57
C ALA A 73 35.32 -14.83 -1.27
N ALA A 74 34.11 -14.97 -1.83
CA ALA A 74 33.36 -13.87 -2.43
C ALA A 74 32.96 -12.82 -1.40
N ASN A 75 32.54 -13.23 -0.22
CA ASN A 75 32.14 -12.34 0.85
C ASN A 75 33.34 -11.56 1.41
N GLU A 76 34.47 -12.23 1.65
CA GLU A 76 35.73 -11.59 2.06
C GLU A 76 36.24 -10.60 1.00
N LEU A 77 36.18 -10.96 -0.30
CA LEU A 77 36.54 -10.06 -1.38
C LEU A 77 35.65 -8.84 -1.43
N ALA A 78 34.34 -9.02 -1.25
CA ALA A 78 33.38 -7.92 -1.23
C ALA A 78 33.66 -6.94 -0.07
N GLU A 79 34.10 -7.42 1.10
CA GLU A 79 34.55 -6.57 2.20
C GLU A 79 35.85 -5.85 1.91
N LYS A 80 36.85 -6.56 1.34
CA LYS A 80 38.13 -5.93 0.94
C LYS A 80 37.92 -4.82 -0.09
N LEU A 81 37.00 -5.02 -1.05
CA LEU A 81 36.63 -3.99 -2.03
C LEU A 81 36.00 -2.78 -1.38
N LEU A 82 35.19 -2.96 -0.34
CA LEU A 82 34.61 -1.86 0.41
C LEU A 82 35.68 -1.03 1.12
N ASN A 83 36.61 -1.70 1.80
CA ASN A 83 37.69 -1.06 2.55
C ASN A 83 38.63 -0.25 1.63
N ASN A 84 38.76 -0.67 0.35
CA ASN A 84 39.57 0.03 -0.66
C ASN A 84 38.79 1.15 -1.40
N GLN A 85 37.67 1.61 -0.86
CA GLN A 85 36.81 2.67 -1.42
C GLN A 85 36.28 2.39 -2.85
N ASN A 86 36.24 1.13 -3.27
CA ASN A 86 35.61 0.75 -4.51
C ASN A 86 34.07 0.78 -4.35
N LEU A 87 33.36 1.32 -5.33
CA LEU A 87 31.93 1.05 -5.45
C LEU A 87 31.75 -0.43 -5.75
N ARG A 88 30.97 -1.12 -4.93
CA ARG A 88 30.78 -2.57 -5.07
C ARG A 88 29.32 -2.99 -5.08
N LEU A 89 29.03 -3.98 -5.90
CA LEU A 89 27.76 -4.66 -5.93
C LEU A 89 27.99 -6.15 -5.64
N ARG A 90 27.42 -6.67 -4.54
CA ARG A 90 27.44 -8.10 -4.22
C ARG A 90 26.13 -8.71 -4.68
N ILE A 91 26.23 -9.73 -5.54
CA ILE A 91 25.10 -10.45 -6.09
C ILE A 91 25.19 -11.91 -5.65
N THR A 92 24.14 -12.37 -4.99
CA THR A 92 24.02 -13.76 -4.51
C THR A 92 23.18 -14.54 -5.51
N THR A 93 23.84 -15.25 -6.41
CA THR A 93 23.17 -16.13 -7.38
C THR A 93 24.01 -17.39 -7.61
N GLY A 94 23.39 -18.45 -8.11
CA GLY A 94 24.09 -19.64 -8.57
C GLY A 94 24.96 -19.34 -9.79
N TYR A 95 25.96 -20.19 -10.03
CA TYR A 95 26.92 -20.00 -11.11
C TYR A 95 26.30 -20.09 -12.51
N ASP A 96 25.21 -20.84 -12.66
CA ASP A 96 24.51 -21.04 -13.94
C ASP A 96 23.88 -19.74 -14.46
N ASN A 97 23.63 -18.78 -13.59
CA ASN A 97 22.92 -17.52 -13.92
C ASN A 97 23.86 -16.30 -13.98
N VAL A 98 25.19 -16.47 -13.88
CA VAL A 98 26.13 -15.33 -13.84
C VAL A 98 26.06 -14.48 -15.09
N PHE A 99 26.00 -15.11 -16.27
CA PHE A 99 25.96 -14.37 -17.54
C PHE A 99 24.68 -13.55 -17.70
N GLU A 100 23.53 -14.13 -17.42
CA GLU A 100 22.24 -13.44 -17.47
C GLU A 100 22.22 -12.24 -16.52
N LYS A 101 22.75 -12.44 -15.31
CA LYS A 101 22.80 -11.38 -14.30
C LYS A 101 23.74 -10.23 -14.66
N VAL A 102 24.88 -10.53 -15.27
CA VAL A 102 25.79 -9.49 -15.78
C VAL A 102 25.16 -8.72 -16.93
N SER A 103 24.47 -9.40 -17.83
CA SER A 103 23.77 -8.77 -18.96
C SER A 103 22.65 -7.85 -18.45
N GLU A 104 21.85 -8.31 -17.50
CA GLU A 104 20.82 -7.50 -16.83
C GLU A 104 21.41 -6.21 -16.22
N ILE A 105 22.48 -6.35 -15.42
CA ILE A 105 23.11 -5.20 -14.75
C ILE A 105 23.69 -4.23 -15.77
N ALA A 106 24.29 -4.73 -16.84
CA ALA A 106 24.87 -3.89 -17.88
C ALA A 106 23.77 -3.07 -18.57
N THR A 107 22.64 -3.71 -18.94
CA THR A 107 21.48 -3.02 -19.54
C THR A 107 20.88 -1.97 -18.59
N GLU A 108 20.69 -2.32 -17.32
CA GLU A 108 20.16 -1.39 -16.32
C GLU A 108 21.11 -0.22 -16.05
N LEU A 109 22.43 -0.47 -16.02
CA LEU A 109 23.44 0.59 -15.85
C LEU A 109 23.50 1.53 -17.06
N GLU A 110 23.48 1.00 -18.29
CA GLU A 110 23.45 1.81 -19.51
C GLU A 110 22.23 2.73 -19.49
N LYS A 111 21.05 2.19 -19.18
CA LYS A 111 19.83 2.96 -19.07
C LYS A 111 19.89 4.03 -17.98
N ALA A 112 20.52 3.74 -16.82
CA ALA A 112 20.73 4.74 -15.77
C ALA A 112 21.57 5.92 -16.25
N LEU A 113 22.64 5.63 -17.00
CA LEU A 113 23.52 6.66 -17.57
C LEU A 113 22.81 7.50 -18.65
N GLU A 114 21.98 6.87 -19.49
CA GLU A 114 21.12 7.57 -20.47
C GLU A 114 20.15 8.54 -19.78
N LEU A 115 19.62 8.17 -18.61
CA LEU A 115 18.77 9.03 -17.77
C LEU A 115 19.53 10.13 -17.03
N GLY A 116 20.86 10.25 -17.23
CA GLY A 116 21.70 11.25 -16.58
C GLY A 116 22.04 10.94 -15.12
N LEU A 117 21.85 9.69 -14.69
CA LEU A 117 22.22 9.22 -13.36
C LEU A 117 23.71 8.83 -13.29
N GLU A 118 24.30 8.89 -12.09
CA GLU A 118 25.67 8.44 -11.85
C GLU A 118 25.69 6.94 -11.43
N ILE A 119 26.88 6.31 -11.48
CA ILE A 119 27.04 4.92 -11.00
C ILE A 119 26.59 4.79 -9.53
N THR A 120 26.87 5.78 -8.70
CA THR A 120 26.45 5.80 -7.29
C THR A 120 24.93 5.82 -7.15
N ASP A 121 24.22 6.46 -8.07
CA ASP A 121 22.75 6.49 -8.11
C ASP A 121 22.20 5.12 -8.52
N PHE A 122 22.72 4.59 -9.62
CA PHE A 122 22.39 3.25 -10.09
C PHE A 122 22.51 2.21 -8.97
N MET A 123 23.62 2.21 -8.22
CA MET A 123 23.83 1.26 -7.14
C MET A 123 22.80 1.40 -6.02
N GLN A 124 22.37 2.62 -5.68
CA GLN A 124 21.34 2.85 -4.67
C GLN A 124 19.97 2.35 -5.12
N ILE A 125 19.65 2.55 -6.40
CA ILE A 125 18.41 2.11 -7.04
C ILE A 125 18.41 0.58 -7.15
N TYR A 126 19.46 0.02 -7.73
CA TYR A 126 19.58 -1.43 -7.94
C TYR A 126 19.52 -2.23 -6.63
N ARG A 127 20.20 -1.76 -5.56
CA ARG A 127 20.16 -2.39 -4.23
C ARG A 127 18.77 -2.41 -3.59
N ARG A 128 17.85 -1.57 -4.05
CA ARG A 128 16.45 -1.58 -3.64
C ARG A 128 15.60 -2.53 -4.47
N GLY A 129 16.13 -3.10 -5.54
CA GLY A 129 15.37 -3.90 -6.50
C GLY A 129 14.48 -3.06 -7.42
N ILE A 130 14.76 -1.75 -7.55
CA ILE A 130 14.03 -0.86 -8.45
C ILE A 130 14.66 -0.98 -9.83
N THR A 131 13.87 -1.23 -10.88
CA THR A 131 14.34 -1.28 -12.27
C THR A 131 14.45 0.11 -12.87
N MET A 132 15.34 0.29 -13.85
CA MET A 132 15.47 1.57 -14.54
C MET A 132 14.21 1.93 -15.33
N ASP A 133 13.43 0.96 -15.80
CA ASP A 133 12.12 1.22 -16.41
C ASP A 133 11.17 1.93 -15.45
N LYS A 134 11.13 1.51 -14.19
CA LYS A 134 10.34 2.18 -13.16
C LYS A 134 10.85 3.61 -12.90
N VAL A 135 12.17 3.80 -12.86
CA VAL A 135 12.78 5.13 -12.66
C VAL A 135 12.49 6.07 -13.83
N GLU A 136 12.65 5.59 -15.06
CA GLU A 136 12.34 6.34 -16.27
C GLU A 136 10.87 6.78 -16.28
N HIS A 137 9.96 5.85 -15.99
CA HIS A 137 8.54 6.15 -15.89
C HIS A 137 8.25 7.22 -14.83
N GLN A 138 8.86 7.12 -13.64
CA GLN A 138 8.71 8.13 -12.59
C GLN A 138 9.22 9.51 -12.99
N LEU A 139 10.40 9.58 -13.64
CA LEU A 139 10.97 10.84 -14.12
C LEU A 139 10.10 11.46 -15.23
N ALA A 140 9.54 10.64 -16.11
CA ALA A 140 8.59 11.08 -17.13
C ALA A 140 7.31 11.65 -16.51
N ILE A 141 6.79 11.03 -15.45
CA ILE A 141 5.64 11.52 -14.69
C ILE A 141 5.92 12.91 -14.09
N PHE A 142 7.09 13.12 -13.49
CA PHE A 142 7.42 14.43 -12.92
C PHE A 142 7.55 15.53 -13.99
N THR A 143 7.97 15.17 -15.19
CA THR A 143 8.14 16.12 -16.29
C THR A 143 6.83 16.41 -17.01
N ASN A 144 6.04 15.38 -17.30
CA ASN A 144 4.82 15.47 -18.11
C ASN A 144 3.55 15.67 -17.27
N GLY A 145 3.63 15.42 -15.95
CA GLY A 145 2.47 15.34 -15.08
C GLY A 145 1.73 14.01 -15.22
N ILE A 146 0.63 13.88 -14.48
CA ILE A 146 -0.28 12.73 -14.52
C ILE A 146 -1.59 13.20 -15.13
N ALA A 147 -2.08 12.48 -16.12
CA ALA A 147 -3.38 12.76 -16.72
C ALA A 147 -4.49 12.60 -15.68
N LYS A 148 -5.42 13.53 -15.64
CA LYS A 148 -6.59 13.44 -14.79
C LYS A 148 -7.54 12.37 -15.28
N ILE A 149 -8.22 11.70 -14.34
CA ILE A 149 -9.20 10.67 -14.66
C ILE A 149 -10.43 11.30 -15.32
N ASN A 150 -10.89 10.69 -16.40
CA ASN A 150 -12.10 11.13 -17.12
C ASN A 150 -13.31 10.34 -16.62
N MET A 151 -14.05 10.90 -15.67
CA MET A 151 -15.28 10.29 -15.17
C MET A 151 -16.42 10.52 -16.16
N ASP A 152 -17.22 9.48 -16.36
CA ASP A 152 -18.47 9.58 -17.15
C ASP A 152 -19.64 10.02 -16.26
N ARG A 153 -19.82 9.35 -15.13
CA ARG A 153 -20.85 9.59 -14.13
C ARG A 153 -20.51 8.94 -12.78
N PRO A 154 -21.13 9.35 -11.67
CA PRO A 154 -20.98 8.65 -10.41
C PRO A 154 -21.65 7.26 -10.49
N ALA A 155 -21.08 6.26 -9.82
CA ALA A 155 -21.79 5.03 -9.56
C ALA A 155 -22.78 5.24 -8.40
N VAL A 156 -24.02 4.86 -8.62
CA VAL A 156 -25.13 5.02 -7.66
C VAL A 156 -25.92 3.71 -7.55
N ILE A 157 -26.83 3.63 -6.58
CA ILE A 157 -27.71 2.47 -6.44
C ILE A 157 -28.53 2.27 -7.73
N GLY A 158 -28.46 1.06 -8.29
CA GLY A 158 -29.10 0.71 -9.55
C GLY A 158 -28.28 1.05 -10.80
N ASP A 159 -27.18 1.80 -10.68
CA ASP A 159 -26.21 2.04 -11.75
C ASP A 159 -24.77 1.94 -11.19
N GLY A 160 -24.29 0.70 -11.10
CA GLY A 160 -22.95 0.37 -10.62
C GLY A 160 -22.86 0.03 -9.15
N ILE A 161 -23.84 0.36 -8.31
CA ILE A 161 -23.90 -0.05 -6.89
C ILE A 161 -25.14 -0.90 -6.64
N THR A 162 -24.96 -2.07 -6.06
CA THR A 162 -26.05 -2.95 -5.61
C THR A 162 -26.46 -2.58 -4.19
N LEU A 163 -27.77 -2.35 -3.98
CA LEU A 163 -28.35 -2.24 -2.65
C LEU A 163 -28.66 -3.64 -2.12
N LEU A 164 -28.11 -3.99 -0.98
CA LEU A 164 -28.31 -5.30 -0.36
C LEU A 164 -29.29 -5.18 0.81
N GLN A 165 -30.47 -5.78 0.68
CA GLN A 165 -31.44 -5.86 1.77
C GLN A 165 -30.94 -6.84 2.84
N LYS A 166 -31.39 -6.67 4.08
CA LYS A 166 -30.90 -7.45 5.22
C LYS A 166 -31.15 -8.97 5.04
N GLU A 167 -32.28 -9.34 4.48
CA GLU A 167 -32.67 -10.72 4.18
C GLU A 167 -31.74 -11.35 3.14
N GLU A 168 -31.41 -10.61 2.09
CA GLU A 168 -30.46 -11.02 1.06
C GLU A 168 -29.05 -11.15 1.62
N ALA A 169 -28.63 -10.18 2.45
CA ALA A 169 -27.35 -10.24 3.15
C ALA A 169 -27.25 -11.49 4.02
N THR A 170 -28.34 -11.84 4.71
CA THR A 170 -28.41 -13.04 5.55
C THR A 170 -28.31 -14.31 4.70
N ALA A 171 -29.04 -14.37 3.58
CA ALA A 171 -28.97 -15.51 2.66
C ALA A 171 -27.55 -15.71 2.08
N LEU A 172 -26.90 -14.62 1.66
CA LEU A 172 -25.52 -14.65 1.13
C LEU A 172 -24.50 -15.02 2.19
N ALA A 173 -24.64 -14.52 3.42
CA ALA A 173 -23.78 -14.89 4.53
C ALA A 173 -23.91 -16.38 4.89
N ASN A 174 -25.13 -16.91 4.91
CA ASN A 174 -25.38 -18.34 5.12
C ASN A 174 -24.80 -19.17 3.96
N PHE A 175 -24.96 -18.73 2.72
CA PHE A 175 -24.35 -19.38 1.56
C PHE A 175 -22.82 -19.44 1.72
N PHE A 176 -22.17 -18.34 2.09
CA PHE A 176 -20.75 -18.34 2.34
C PHE A 176 -20.36 -19.32 3.45
N ASP A 177 -21.11 -19.37 4.55
CA ASP A 177 -20.83 -20.29 5.65
C ASP A 177 -20.93 -21.77 5.22
N THR A 178 -21.75 -22.12 4.22
CA THR A 178 -21.80 -23.48 3.65
C THR A 178 -20.60 -23.81 2.75
N LYS A 179 -19.93 -22.80 2.22
CA LYS A 179 -18.84 -22.96 1.23
C LYS A 179 -17.44 -22.71 1.77
N LYS A 180 -17.30 -21.91 2.82
CA LYS A 180 -16.01 -21.37 3.32
C LYS A 180 -14.96 -22.44 3.62
N GLU A 181 -15.38 -23.66 4.01
CA GLU A 181 -14.46 -24.76 4.31
C GLU A 181 -13.69 -25.28 3.08
N ASN A 182 -14.12 -24.91 1.87
CA ASN A 182 -13.47 -25.26 0.61
C ASN A 182 -12.41 -24.26 0.18
N TYR A 183 -12.29 -23.12 0.89
CA TYR A 183 -11.43 -22.01 0.49
C TYR A 183 -10.34 -21.73 1.53
N LYS A 184 -9.14 -21.35 1.04
CA LYS A 184 -8.10 -20.74 1.86
C LYS A 184 -8.46 -19.26 2.09
N LEU A 185 -8.94 -18.96 3.27
CA LEU A 185 -9.32 -17.61 3.67
C LEU A 185 -8.15 -16.88 4.32
N LYS A 186 -7.95 -15.60 3.99
CA LYS A 186 -7.02 -14.72 4.70
C LYS A 186 -7.63 -13.35 4.93
N LYS A 187 -7.26 -12.73 6.06
CA LYS A 187 -7.52 -11.32 6.31
C LYS A 187 -6.23 -10.53 6.11
N PHE A 188 -6.26 -9.54 5.23
CA PHE A 188 -5.13 -8.66 4.94
C PHE A 188 -5.39 -7.28 5.55
N VAL A 189 -4.48 -6.83 6.41
CA VAL A 189 -4.63 -5.60 7.19
C VAL A 189 -3.44 -4.68 6.96
N PRO A 190 -3.58 -3.63 6.13
CA PRO A 190 -2.61 -2.55 6.05
C PRO A 190 -2.45 -1.85 7.41
N ALA A 191 -1.24 -1.91 8.02
CA ALA A 191 -0.99 -1.44 9.38
C ALA A 191 0.33 -0.66 9.55
N SER A 192 1.00 -0.28 8.46
CA SER A 192 2.32 0.38 8.50
C SER A 192 2.28 1.86 8.91
N GLY A 193 1.09 2.50 8.93
CA GLY A 193 0.96 3.93 9.19
C GLY A 193 1.19 4.29 10.66
N ALA A 194 2.13 5.22 10.94
CA ALA A 194 2.31 5.82 12.25
C ALA A 194 1.10 6.68 12.64
N ALA A 195 0.87 6.83 13.96
CA ALA A 195 -0.24 7.61 14.50
C ALA A 195 -0.01 9.14 14.49
N THR A 196 1.06 9.63 13.89
CA THR A 196 1.44 11.06 13.91
C THR A 196 0.28 11.99 13.50
N ARG A 197 -0.48 11.61 12.46
CA ARG A 197 -1.65 12.42 12.03
C ARG A 197 -2.79 12.39 13.05
N MET A 198 -2.92 11.30 13.80
CA MET A 198 -3.96 11.12 14.82
C MET A 198 -3.80 12.11 15.97
N PHE A 199 -2.56 12.48 16.30
CA PHE A 199 -2.21 13.38 17.40
C PHE A 199 -1.74 14.76 16.92
N LYS A 200 -1.95 15.12 15.64
CA LYS A 200 -1.41 16.35 15.06
C LYS A 200 -1.75 17.60 15.87
N PHE A 201 -3.02 17.80 16.23
CA PHE A 201 -3.45 19.00 16.97
C PHE A 201 -2.83 19.06 18.39
N LEU A 202 -2.47 17.93 18.99
CA LEU A 202 -1.76 17.88 20.28
C LEU A 202 -0.28 18.26 20.12
N HIS A 203 0.36 17.88 19.01
CA HIS A 203 1.71 18.38 18.70
C HIS A 203 1.70 19.89 18.42
N ASP A 204 0.68 20.38 17.70
CA ASP A 204 0.51 21.79 17.43
C ASP A 204 0.30 22.56 18.76
N PHE A 205 -0.47 21.99 19.69
CA PHE A 205 -0.63 22.51 21.05
C PHE A 205 0.69 22.55 21.83
N MET A 206 1.42 21.45 21.91
CA MET A 206 2.71 21.38 22.63
C MET A 206 3.75 22.35 22.09
N SER A 207 3.71 22.63 20.80
CA SER A 207 4.64 23.55 20.13
C SER A 207 4.22 25.03 20.23
N GLY A 208 2.92 25.27 20.31
CA GLY A 208 2.35 26.63 20.22
C GLY A 208 1.84 27.22 21.52
N TYR A 209 1.66 26.44 22.57
CA TYR A 209 1.18 26.88 23.88
C TYR A 209 2.33 27.28 24.80
N ASN A 210 2.20 28.42 25.46
CA ASN A 210 3.14 28.86 26.48
C ASN A 210 2.39 29.16 27.80
N PRO A 211 2.56 28.33 28.83
CA PRO A 211 1.85 28.47 30.10
C PRO A 211 2.20 29.77 30.89
N GLU A 212 3.31 30.44 30.54
CA GLU A 212 3.67 31.72 31.15
C GLU A 212 2.93 32.92 30.53
N LYS A 213 2.35 32.73 29.31
CA LYS A 213 1.75 33.83 28.54
C LYS A 213 0.24 33.72 28.39
N GLU A 214 -0.32 32.54 28.41
CA GLU A 214 -1.74 32.32 28.19
C GLU A 214 -2.26 31.08 28.92
N THR A 215 -3.57 31.02 29.16
CA THR A 215 -4.25 29.80 29.62
C THR A 215 -4.55 28.89 28.43
N ILE A 216 -4.89 27.63 28.68
CA ILE A 216 -5.31 26.68 27.62
C ILE A 216 -6.54 27.21 26.88
N ASN A 217 -7.50 27.83 27.58
CA ASN A 217 -8.64 28.51 26.96
C ASN A 217 -8.21 29.68 26.07
N GLY A 218 -7.22 30.47 26.50
CA GLY A 218 -6.62 31.54 25.69
C GLY A 218 -6.02 31.01 24.38
N TYR A 219 -5.23 29.94 24.49
CA TYR A 219 -4.65 29.23 23.34
C TYR A 219 -5.74 28.76 22.37
N THR A 220 -6.77 28.05 22.86
CA THR A 220 -7.84 27.49 22.03
C THR A 220 -8.61 28.60 21.29
N ASN A 221 -8.92 29.70 21.97
CA ASN A 221 -9.57 30.85 21.36
C ASN A 221 -8.71 31.53 20.28
N ARG A 222 -7.39 31.56 20.46
CA ARG A 222 -6.44 32.11 19.49
C ARG A 222 -6.33 31.24 18.23
N VAL A 223 -6.26 29.92 18.40
CA VAL A 223 -6.08 28.95 17.29
C VAL A 223 -7.40 28.72 16.55
N LYS A 224 -8.55 28.94 17.19
CA LYS A 224 -9.90 28.71 16.63
C LYS A 224 -10.14 27.25 16.19
N ASP A 225 -9.49 26.29 16.86
CA ASP A 225 -9.70 24.85 16.67
C ASP A 225 -10.22 24.24 17.99
N ASN A 226 -11.40 23.66 17.92
CA ASN A 226 -12.06 23.04 19.08
C ASN A 226 -11.53 21.63 19.40
N SER A 227 -10.63 21.07 18.59
CA SER A 227 -10.15 19.69 18.76
C SER A 227 -9.53 19.46 20.12
N LEU A 228 -8.75 20.43 20.63
CA LEU A 228 -8.14 20.36 21.96
C LEU A 228 -9.21 20.39 23.06
N GLN A 229 -10.21 21.25 22.97
CA GLN A 229 -11.31 21.32 23.97
C GLN A 229 -12.08 19.99 24.03
N VAL A 230 -12.44 19.44 22.88
CA VAL A 230 -13.12 18.14 22.80
C VAL A 230 -12.27 17.04 23.44
N PHE A 231 -10.97 17.04 23.16
CA PHE A 231 -10.03 16.09 23.77
C PHE A 231 -10.01 16.21 25.30
N LEU A 232 -9.83 17.40 25.84
CA LEU A 232 -9.73 17.63 27.27
C LEU A 232 -11.03 17.32 28.02
N LEU A 233 -12.18 17.71 27.44
CA LEU A 233 -13.51 17.40 28.02
C LEU A 233 -13.82 15.89 27.99
N GLY A 234 -13.29 15.18 26.99
CA GLY A 234 -13.47 13.73 26.86
C GLY A 234 -12.36 12.88 27.49
N GLN A 235 -11.36 13.49 28.07
CA GLN A 235 -10.09 12.87 28.46
C GLN A 235 -10.25 11.58 29.27
N GLU A 236 -11.17 11.56 30.24
CA GLU A 236 -11.43 10.40 31.13
C GLU A 236 -12.06 9.20 30.39
N LYS A 237 -12.61 9.42 29.20
CA LYS A 237 -13.26 8.38 28.39
C LYS A 237 -12.29 7.61 27.51
N PHE A 238 -11.04 8.05 27.40
CA PHE A 238 -10.05 7.31 26.62
C PHE A 238 -9.58 6.07 27.37
N PRO A 239 -9.39 4.94 26.67
CA PRO A 239 -8.99 3.67 27.30
C PRO A 239 -7.63 3.72 27.98
N PHE A 240 -6.79 4.69 27.61
CA PHE A 240 -5.44 4.93 28.15
C PHE A 240 -5.41 6.00 29.27
N TYR A 241 -6.53 6.60 29.62
CA TYR A 241 -6.56 7.74 30.55
C TYR A 241 -5.91 7.43 31.89
N LYS A 242 -6.33 6.35 32.57
CA LYS A 242 -5.86 6.01 33.92
C LYS A 242 -4.35 5.81 33.98
N GLU A 243 -3.81 5.13 32.98
CA GLU A 243 -2.38 4.83 32.92
C GLU A 243 -1.55 6.11 32.73
N ILE A 244 -1.95 6.95 31.76
CA ILE A 244 -1.25 8.21 31.48
C ILE A 244 -1.40 9.19 32.62
N ALA A 245 -2.61 9.36 33.20
CA ALA A 245 -2.87 10.26 34.30
C ALA A 245 -1.99 9.92 35.54
N THR A 246 -1.84 8.63 35.85
CA THR A 246 -1.00 8.16 36.96
C THR A 246 0.47 8.60 36.79
N VAL A 247 0.98 8.61 35.57
CA VAL A 247 2.36 9.08 35.32
C VAL A 247 2.42 10.59 35.27
N ALA A 248 1.44 11.24 34.61
CA ALA A 248 1.39 12.69 34.46
C ALA A 248 1.31 13.43 35.80
N GLU A 249 0.55 12.91 36.77
CA GLU A 249 0.43 13.48 38.10
C GLU A 249 1.78 13.56 38.84
N LYS A 250 2.65 12.57 38.65
CA LYS A 250 4.00 12.54 39.26
C LYS A 250 4.94 13.60 38.67
N LEU A 251 4.61 14.14 37.51
CA LEU A 251 5.43 15.12 36.79
C LEU A 251 5.04 16.56 37.08
N ILE A 252 3.93 16.80 37.78
CA ILE A 252 3.48 18.14 38.17
C ILE A 252 4.37 18.62 39.31
N LYS A 253 5.24 19.59 39.03
CA LYS A 253 6.24 20.09 39.98
C LYS A 253 5.71 21.06 41.04
N CYS A 254 4.47 21.52 40.96
CA CYS A 254 3.88 22.53 41.84
C CYS A 254 2.50 22.08 42.34
N PRO A 255 2.42 21.25 43.39
CA PRO A 255 1.14 20.87 44.00
C PRO A 255 0.40 22.05 44.69
N ASP A 256 1.09 23.13 45.02
CA ASP A 256 0.58 24.25 45.85
C ASP A 256 0.17 25.49 45.03
N MET A 257 -0.27 25.33 43.78
CA MET A 257 -0.86 26.46 43.03
C MET A 257 -2.19 26.88 43.66
N GLU A 258 -2.28 28.13 44.17
CA GLU A 258 -3.50 28.66 44.76
C GLU A 258 -4.64 28.83 43.74
N ASN A 259 -4.30 29.05 42.46
CA ASN A 259 -5.28 29.22 41.39
C ASN A 259 -5.67 27.86 40.78
N GLU A 260 -6.93 27.46 40.98
CA GLU A 260 -7.46 26.16 40.51
C GLU A 260 -7.41 26.00 38.99
N ASN A 261 -7.67 27.05 38.21
CA ASN A 261 -7.61 27.03 36.77
C ASN A 261 -6.17 26.79 36.26
N LEU A 262 -5.18 27.40 36.87
CA LEU A 262 -3.78 27.17 36.51
C LEU A 262 -3.31 25.75 36.87
N ARG A 263 -3.87 25.18 37.92
CA ARG A 263 -3.61 23.81 38.36
C ARG A 263 -4.22 22.82 37.36
N GLU A 264 -5.42 23.11 36.87
CA GLU A 264 -6.10 22.31 35.84
C GLU A 264 -5.35 22.37 34.49
N ASP A 265 -4.97 23.57 34.04
CA ASP A 265 -4.15 23.75 32.83
C ASP A 265 -2.81 22.98 32.95
N ALA A 266 -2.16 22.98 34.08
CA ALA A 266 -0.91 22.22 34.33
C ALA A 266 -1.14 20.71 34.26
N ARG A 267 -2.26 20.20 34.78
CA ARG A 267 -2.64 18.78 34.67
C ARG A 267 -2.87 18.38 33.21
N HIS A 268 -3.64 19.15 32.46
CA HIS A 268 -3.92 18.91 31.06
C HIS A 268 -2.64 18.93 30.21
N TYR A 269 -1.79 19.93 30.42
CA TYR A 269 -0.51 20.02 29.74
C TYR A 269 0.39 18.82 30.04
N SER A 270 0.50 18.45 31.33
CA SER A 270 1.29 17.28 31.74
C SER A 270 0.75 15.99 31.13
N PHE A 271 -0.55 15.81 31.10
CA PHE A 271 -1.19 14.64 30.49
C PHE A 271 -0.84 14.53 28.99
N VAL A 272 -1.04 15.60 28.22
CA VAL A 272 -0.72 15.63 26.79
C VAL A 272 0.77 15.35 26.58
N LYS A 273 1.64 16.03 27.34
CA LYS A 273 3.09 15.83 27.27
C LYS A 273 3.47 14.37 27.52
N THR A 274 2.94 13.77 28.58
CA THR A 274 3.21 12.39 28.95
C THR A 274 2.77 11.42 27.86
N MET A 275 1.62 11.67 27.22
CA MET A 275 1.08 10.81 26.19
C MET A 275 1.91 10.78 24.90
N ILE A 276 2.39 11.95 24.44
CA ILE A 276 3.00 12.05 23.09
C ILE A 276 4.53 12.13 23.09
N SER A 277 5.19 12.43 24.23
CA SER A 277 6.65 12.54 24.27
C SER A 277 7.33 11.18 24.27
N GLU A 278 8.46 11.08 23.55
CA GLU A 278 9.31 9.87 23.44
C GLU A 278 9.81 9.37 24.81
N GLU A 279 9.98 10.29 25.77
CA GLU A 279 10.45 10.00 27.12
C GLU A 279 9.45 9.16 27.93
N TYR A 280 8.16 9.15 27.52
CA TYR A 280 7.06 8.48 28.25
C TYR A 280 6.33 7.47 27.39
N PHE A 281 5.10 7.80 26.92
CA PHE A 281 4.28 6.83 26.18
C PHE A 281 4.53 6.84 24.69
N ASP A 282 5.02 7.91 24.11
CA ASP A 282 5.37 8.05 22.69
C ASP A 282 4.27 7.58 21.71
N TYR A 283 3.01 7.90 22.03
CA TYR A 283 1.88 7.40 21.22
C TYR A 283 1.87 7.94 19.79
N ALA A 284 2.43 9.12 19.57
CA ALA A 284 2.43 9.74 18.24
C ALA A 284 3.37 9.04 17.25
N ASN A 285 4.43 8.38 17.71
CA ASN A 285 5.38 7.64 16.88
C ASN A 285 5.02 6.15 16.76
N LYS A 286 4.14 5.65 17.62
CA LYS A 286 3.65 4.28 17.55
C LYS A 286 2.69 4.08 16.39
N PRO A 287 2.62 2.88 15.77
CA PRO A 287 1.61 2.58 14.77
C PRO A 287 0.22 2.47 15.42
N LYS A 288 -0.81 2.90 14.70
CA LYS A 288 -2.20 2.86 15.21
C LYS A 288 -2.61 1.47 15.70
N GLY A 289 -2.13 0.41 15.06
CA GLY A 289 -2.52 -0.97 15.36
C GLY A 289 -2.27 -1.44 16.79
N ILE A 290 -1.32 -0.81 17.49
CA ILE A 290 -0.93 -1.18 18.86
C ILE A 290 -1.32 -0.16 19.93
N LEU A 291 -2.01 0.92 19.52
CA LEU A 291 -2.54 1.89 20.48
C LEU A 291 -3.83 1.39 21.13
N PRO A 292 -4.10 1.69 22.41
CA PRO A 292 -5.37 1.35 23.04
C PRO A 292 -6.53 2.14 22.40
N PHE A 293 -7.49 1.43 21.80
CA PHE A 293 -8.67 2.07 21.16
C PHE A 293 -9.96 1.86 21.95
N HIS A 294 -10.10 0.72 22.61
CA HIS A 294 -11.34 0.35 23.26
C HIS A 294 -11.11 -0.12 24.71
N ASP A 295 -11.94 0.36 25.62
CA ASP A 295 -11.91 -0.07 27.02
C ASP A 295 -12.85 -1.27 27.23
N TYR A 296 -12.27 -2.45 27.41
CA TYR A 296 -12.96 -3.65 27.86
C TYR A 296 -12.83 -3.81 29.37
N ASP A 297 -13.73 -4.64 29.97
CA ASP A 297 -13.62 -4.90 31.39
C ASP A 297 -12.31 -5.65 31.72
N GLY A 298 -11.40 -4.93 32.34
CA GLY A 298 -10.11 -5.44 32.77
C GLY A 298 -8.92 -5.21 31.83
N PHE A 299 -9.13 -4.73 30.59
CA PHE A 299 -8.03 -4.40 29.69
C PHE A 299 -8.43 -3.38 28.61
N ALA A 300 -7.43 -2.68 28.08
CA ALA A 300 -7.59 -1.79 26.94
C ALA A 300 -7.21 -2.53 25.63
N ALA A 301 -8.19 -2.70 24.73
CA ALA A 301 -8.00 -3.40 23.49
C ALA A 301 -7.40 -2.51 22.40
N THR A 302 -6.48 -3.08 21.63
CA THR A 302 -5.87 -2.44 20.47
C THR A 302 -6.63 -2.77 19.18
N PRO A 303 -6.44 -2.01 18.08
CA PRO A 303 -6.96 -2.41 16.76
C PRO A 303 -6.53 -3.82 16.33
N VAL A 304 -5.33 -4.25 16.69
CA VAL A 304 -4.88 -5.64 16.47
C VAL A 304 -5.85 -6.63 17.11
N TYR A 305 -6.22 -6.44 18.37
CA TYR A 305 -7.20 -7.31 19.05
C TYR A 305 -8.52 -7.38 18.28
N GLU A 306 -9.06 -6.22 17.90
CA GLU A 306 -10.32 -6.15 17.16
C GLU A 306 -10.23 -6.86 15.80
N HIS A 307 -9.11 -6.70 15.09
CA HIS A 307 -8.90 -7.39 13.82
C HIS A 307 -8.78 -8.89 13.95
N LEU A 308 -8.18 -9.41 15.02
CA LEU A 308 -8.12 -10.85 15.29
C LEU A 308 -9.52 -11.40 15.63
N LYS A 309 -10.28 -10.69 16.46
CA LYS A 309 -11.67 -11.03 16.80
C LYS A 309 -12.57 -11.05 15.57
N GLU A 310 -12.48 -10.03 14.73
CA GLU A 310 -13.17 -9.98 13.44
C GLU A 310 -12.76 -11.14 12.52
N ALA A 311 -11.49 -11.47 12.42
CA ALA A 311 -11.01 -12.55 11.56
C ALA A 311 -11.58 -13.90 12.01
N ALA A 312 -11.62 -14.18 13.30
CA ALA A 312 -12.25 -15.36 13.85
C ALA A 312 -13.75 -15.44 13.50
N ALA A 313 -14.44 -14.29 13.44
CA ALA A 313 -15.88 -14.24 13.20
C ALA A 313 -16.29 -14.48 11.72
N TYR A 314 -15.51 -14.00 10.74
CA TYR A 314 -15.91 -14.08 9.32
C TYR A 314 -14.86 -14.64 8.35
N ALA A 315 -13.59 -14.68 8.74
CA ALA A 315 -12.49 -15.15 7.88
C ALA A 315 -11.87 -16.45 8.38
N SER A 316 -12.64 -17.25 9.11
CA SER A 316 -12.23 -18.57 9.61
C SER A 316 -12.75 -19.71 8.75
N SER A 317 -11.92 -20.74 8.55
CA SER A 317 -12.22 -21.98 7.86
C SER A 317 -11.56 -23.13 8.61
N LYS A 318 -12.23 -24.26 8.76
CA LYS A 318 -11.72 -25.46 9.44
C LYS A 318 -11.21 -25.21 10.87
N GLY A 319 -11.86 -24.30 11.61
CA GLY A 319 -11.48 -23.96 12.98
C GLY A 319 -10.24 -23.06 13.10
N GLU A 320 -9.72 -22.54 12.02
CA GLU A 320 -8.54 -21.68 11.99
C GLU A 320 -8.81 -20.39 11.21
N THR A 321 -8.06 -19.32 11.53
CA THR A 321 -8.05 -18.07 10.77
C THR A 321 -6.62 -17.60 10.51
N HIS A 322 -6.39 -16.97 9.37
CA HIS A 322 -5.09 -16.44 8.95
C HIS A 322 -5.14 -14.94 8.75
N VAL A 323 -4.38 -14.19 9.53
CA VAL A 323 -4.30 -12.73 9.45
C VAL A 323 -2.92 -12.29 8.99
N HIS A 324 -2.90 -11.47 7.98
CA HIS A 324 -1.66 -10.91 7.41
C HIS A 324 -1.64 -9.41 7.63
N PHE A 325 -0.63 -8.92 8.37
CA PHE A 325 -0.41 -7.50 8.61
C PHE A 325 0.75 -7.00 7.76
N THR A 326 0.58 -5.83 7.14
CA THR A 326 1.71 -5.10 6.59
C THR A 326 2.13 -4.01 7.57
N ILE A 327 3.37 -4.08 8.04
CA ILE A 327 3.90 -3.20 9.10
C ILE A 327 5.22 -2.55 8.66
N SER A 328 5.70 -1.57 9.42
CA SER A 328 7.07 -1.06 9.29
C SER A 328 8.02 -1.91 10.13
N GLU A 329 9.24 -2.17 9.63
CA GLU A 329 10.25 -3.00 10.31
C GLU A 329 10.51 -2.55 11.75
N ASN A 330 10.58 -1.23 11.98
CA ASN A 330 10.86 -0.63 13.30
C ASN A 330 9.79 -0.96 14.36
N HIS A 331 8.60 -1.40 13.94
CA HIS A 331 7.47 -1.65 14.83
C HIS A 331 7.20 -3.15 15.07
N LEU A 332 8.06 -4.03 14.54
CA LEU A 332 7.86 -5.49 14.61
C LEU A 332 7.64 -5.97 16.06
N ASN A 333 8.51 -5.59 16.98
CA ASN A 333 8.43 -6.07 18.38
C ASN A 333 7.12 -5.63 19.05
N GLY A 334 6.72 -4.36 18.87
CA GLY A 334 5.45 -3.87 19.42
C GLY A 334 4.22 -4.58 18.84
N PHE A 335 4.26 -4.96 17.55
CA PHE A 335 3.19 -5.76 16.96
C PHE A 335 3.20 -7.21 17.46
N LEU A 336 4.38 -7.83 17.63
CA LEU A 336 4.50 -9.18 18.18
C LEU A 336 3.91 -9.27 19.60
N ASP A 337 4.24 -8.32 20.46
CA ASP A 337 3.73 -8.26 21.83
C ASP A 337 2.20 -8.09 21.83
N ALA A 338 1.68 -7.12 21.07
CA ALA A 338 0.24 -6.85 20.98
C ALA A 338 -0.54 -8.04 20.39
N ILE A 339 0.00 -8.74 19.37
CA ILE A 339 -0.67 -9.89 18.76
C ILE A 339 -0.64 -11.10 19.70
N ASN A 340 0.47 -11.37 20.39
CA ASN A 340 0.54 -12.52 21.29
C ASN A 340 -0.44 -12.39 22.46
N ASP A 341 -0.58 -11.18 23.03
CA ASP A 341 -1.58 -10.90 24.06
C ASP A 341 -3.01 -11.02 23.52
N ALA A 342 -3.28 -10.40 22.37
CA ALA A 342 -4.59 -10.42 21.74
C ALA A 342 -5.00 -11.84 21.31
N ARG A 343 -4.07 -12.62 20.71
CA ARG A 343 -4.31 -13.97 20.23
C ARG A 343 -4.77 -14.88 21.35
N ALA A 344 -4.06 -14.89 22.49
CA ALA A 344 -4.42 -15.73 23.61
C ALA A 344 -5.86 -15.48 24.11
N LYS A 345 -6.26 -14.20 24.17
CA LYS A 345 -7.62 -13.81 24.57
C LYS A 345 -8.68 -14.24 23.55
N VAL A 346 -8.45 -13.95 22.26
CA VAL A 346 -9.41 -14.25 21.20
C VAL A 346 -9.56 -15.77 20.98
N GLU A 347 -8.46 -16.53 21.01
CA GLU A 347 -8.53 -18.01 20.93
C GLU A 347 -9.31 -18.62 22.09
N ALA A 348 -9.13 -18.08 23.32
CA ALA A 348 -9.90 -18.52 24.49
C ALA A 348 -11.39 -18.17 24.38
N GLU A 349 -11.72 -16.99 23.82
CA GLU A 349 -13.11 -16.51 23.65
C GLU A 349 -13.85 -17.26 22.54
N THR A 350 -13.17 -17.56 21.42
CA THR A 350 -13.83 -18.03 20.19
C THR A 350 -13.62 -19.51 19.89
N GLY A 351 -12.59 -20.14 20.46
CA GLY A 351 -12.14 -21.49 20.11
C GLY A 351 -11.49 -21.59 18.72
N ILE A 352 -11.30 -20.48 18.02
CA ILE A 352 -10.68 -20.43 16.68
C ILE A 352 -9.18 -20.23 16.84
N LYS A 353 -8.38 -21.09 16.23
CA LYS A 353 -6.93 -20.97 16.21
C LYS A 353 -6.49 -19.85 15.27
N ILE A 354 -5.60 -18.97 15.73
CA ILE A 354 -5.16 -17.79 14.98
C ILE A 354 -3.73 -17.96 14.50
N HIS A 355 -3.55 -17.88 13.18
CA HIS A 355 -2.26 -17.78 12.52
C HIS A 355 -2.06 -16.35 12.03
N PHE A 356 -0.87 -15.81 12.21
CA PHE A 356 -0.54 -14.48 11.73
C PHE A 356 0.82 -14.44 11.02
N ASN A 357 0.93 -13.53 10.07
CA ASN A 357 2.17 -13.24 9.37
C ASN A 357 2.34 -11.73 9.22
N PHE A 358 3.58 -11.30 9.14
CA PHE A 358 3.95 -9.94 8.81
C PHE A 358 4.66 -9.86 7.46
N THR A 359 4.42 -8.79 6.74
CA THR A 359 5.30 -8.33 5.67
C THR A 359 5.55 -6.84 5.82
N TYR A 360 6.63 -6.39 5.22
CA TYR A 360 6.98 -4.98 5.14
C TYR A 360 6.68 -4.48 3.73
N GLN A 361 6.47 -3.18 3.59
CA GLN A 361 6.45 -2.59 2.27
C GLN A 361 7.81 -2.87 1.60
N LEU A 362 7.76 -3.38 0.39
CA LEU A 362 8.96 -3.79 -0.33
C LEU A 362 9.77 -2.57 -0.77
N LYS A 363 11.08 -2.59 -0.59
CA LYS A 363 11.97 -1.49 -1.01
C LYS A 363 11.98 -1.26 -2.52
N GLU A 364 11.65 -2.28 -3.31
CA GLU A 364 11.47 -2.21 -4.76
C GLU A 364 10.24 -1.39 -5.19
N THR A 365 9.37 -1.04 -4.24
CA THR A 365 8.22 -0.15 -4.44
C THR A 365 8.48 1.28 -3.98
N ASP A 366 9.67 1.58 -3.47
CA ASP A 366 10.07 2.95 -3.17
C ASP A 366 10.14 3.78 -4.45
N THR A 367 9.84 5.06 -4.33
CA THR A 367 9.88 6.00 -5.45
C THR A 367 10.98 7.04 -5.25
N LEU A 368 11.59 7.46 -6.34
CA LEU A 368 12.61 8.49 -6.33
C LEU A 368 11.96 9.86 -6.10
N ALA A 369 12.47 10.64 -5.15
CA ALA A 369 12.06 12.03 -4.98
C ALA A 369 12.86 12.95 -5.90
N VAL A 370 12.20 14.03 -6.37
CA VAL A 370 12.83 15.04 -7.22
C VAL A 370 12.67 16.43 -6.63
N GLY A 371 13.57 17.35 -7.00
CA GLY A 371 13.39 18.77 -6.73
C GLY A 371 12.27 19.39 -7.58
N LEU A 372 12.03 20.69 -7.40
CA LEU A 372 11.07 21.43 -8.24
C LEU A 372 11.51 21.49 -9.71
N ASP A 373 12.80 21.32 -9.98
CA ASP A 373 13.40 21.23 -11.31
C ASP A 373 13.28 19.85 -11.98
N ASN A 374 12.55 18.92 -11.36
CA ASN A 374 12.36 17.52 -11.78
C ASN A 374 13.63 16.65 -11.79
N LYS A 375 14.74 17.14 -11.23
CA LYS A 375 15.96 16.34 -11.09
C LYS A 375 15.93 15.53 -9.79
N PRO A 376 16.58 14.34 -9.76
CA PRO A 376 16.69 13.53 -8.56
C PRO A 376 17.18 14.33 -7.36
N PHE A 377 16.41 14.32 -6.26
CA PHE A 377 16.76 15.04 -5.05
C PHE A 377 17.79 14.27 -4.22
N ARG A 378 18.79 14.98 -3.69
CA ARG A 378 19.85 14.40 -2.87
C ARG A 378 19.83 15.02 -1.47
N GLU A 379 19.80 14.17 -0.45
CA GLU A 379 19.94 14.61 0.96
C GLU A 379 21.37 15.07 1.24
N GLU A 380 22.35 14.37 0.65
CA GLU A 380 23.78 14.67 0.64
C GLU A 380 24.27 14.62 -0.81
N LYS A 381 25.51 15.02 -1.08
CA LYS A 381 26.05 15.11 -2.45
C LYS A 381 25.80 13.87 -3.32
N THR A 382 25.83 12.67 -2.71
CA THR A 382 25.72 11.39 -3.43
C THR A 382 24.53 10.53 -3.00
N LYS A 383 23.71 10.97 -2.00
CA LYS A 383 22.64 10.17 -1.43
C LYS A 383 21.29 10.57 -1.99
N LEU A 384 20.72 9.74 -2.85
CA LEU A 384 19.37 9.93 -3.37
C LEU A 384 18.31 9.82 -2.27
N LEU A 385 17.27 10.64 -2.36
CA LEU A 385 16.11 10.54 -1.50
C LEU A 385 15.07 9.60 -2.13
N PHE A 386 14.81 8.49 -1.45
CA PHE A 386 13.70 7.60 -1.77
C PHE A 386 12.54 7.81 -0.81
N ARG A 387 11.34 7.63 -1.30
CA ARG A 387 10.11 7.73 -0.53
C ARG A 387 9.30 6.45 -0.68
N PRO A 388 8.64 5.98 0.39
CA PRO A 388 7.68 4.89 0.27
C PRO A 388 6.63 5.20 -0.80
N GLY A 389 6.31 4.23 -1.65
CA GLY A 389 5.33 4.37 -2.73
C GLY A 389 3.87 4.52 -2.29
N GLY A 390 3.62 4.71 -0.99
CA GLY A 390 2.28 4.84 -0.43
C GLY A 390 1.55 3.49 -0.29
N HIS A 391 0.23 3.53 -0.04
CA HIS A 391 -0.54 2.29 0.15
C HIS A 391 -0.71 1.48 -1.14
N GLY A 392 -0.47 2.08 -2.30
CA GLY A 392 -0.46 1.38 -3.58
C GLY A 392 0.64 0.32 -3.70
N ALA A 393 1.77 0.55 -3.03
CA ALA A 393 2.87 -0.42 -2.94
C ALA A 393 2.43 -1.78 -2.35
N LEU A 394 1.36 -1.80 -1.57
CA LEU A 394 0.86 -3.01 -0.91
C LEU A 394 0.21 -4.01 -1.86
N ILE A 395 0.00 -3.66 -3.14
CA ILE A 395 -0.44 -4.63 -4.16
C ILE A 395 0.60 -5.76 -4.30
N GLU A 396 1.89 -5.46 -4.16
CA GLU A 396 2.95 -6.46 -4.21
C GLU A 396 2.91 -7.41 -2.99
N ASN A 397 2.56 -6.87 -1.81
CA ASN A 397 2.35 -7.70 -0.62
C ASN A 397 1.13 -8.63 -0.80
N LEU A 398 0.05 -8.11 -1.38
CA LEU A 398 -1.16 -8.88 -1.69
C LEU A 398 -0.86 -9.96 -2.76
N ASN A 399 -0.09 -9.62 -3.79
CA ASN A 399 0.31 -10.51 -4.88
C ASN A 399 1.10 -11.75 -4.38
N ARG A 400 1.82 -11.62 -3.27
CA ARG A 400 2.60 -12.73 -2.67
C ARG A 400 1.75 -13.67 -1.81
N LEU A 401 0.48 -13.34 -1.52
CA LEU A 401 -0.36 -14.21 -0.70
C LEU A 401 -0.80 -15.46 -1.47
N ASP A 402 -0.76 -16.61 -0.80
CA ASP A 402 -1.47 -17.81 -1.25
C ASP A 402 -2.81 -17.91 -0.51
N ALA A 403 -3.86 -17.46 -1.17
CA ALA A 403 -5.23 -17.50 -0.67
C ALA A 403 -6.21 -17.56 -1.85
N ASP A 404 -7.38 -18.13 -1.63
CA ASP A 404 -8.47 -18.13 -2.60
C ASP A 404 -9.34 -16.88 -2.41
N VAL A 405 -9.62 -16.53 -1.15
CA VAL A 405 -10.41 -15.36 -0.76
C VAL A 405 -9.65 -14.53 0.27
N VAL A 406 -9.50 -13.23 0.00
CA VAL A 406 -8.84 -12.28 0.90
C VAL A 406 -9.80 -11.18 1.32
N PHE A 407 -9.95 -10.99 2.63
CA PHE A 407 -10.68 -9.87 3.23
C PHE A 407 -9.69 -8.73 3.51
N ILE A 408 -9.89 -7.56 2.93
CA ILE A 408 -9.03 -6.39 3.14
C ILE A 408 -9.78 -5.36 3.98
N LYS A 409 -9.14 -4.88 5.05
CA LYS A 409 -9.67 -3.83 5.91
C LYS A 409 -8.54 -3.03 6.54
N ASN A 410 -8.69 -1.71 6.59
CA ASN A 410 -7.72 -0.83 7.22
C ASN A 410 -7.64 -1.04 8.72
N ILE A 411 -6.42 -0.95 9.29
CA ILE A 411 -6.14 -1.17 10.72
C ILE A 411 -6.97 -0.27 11.64
N ASP A 412 -7.29 0.95 11.20
CA ASP A 412 -7.99 1.95 12.01
C ASP A 412 -9.52 1.89 11.90
N ASN A 413 -10.08 1.04 11.03
CA ASN A 413 -11.53 0.86 10.90
C ASN A 413 -12.01 -0.30 11.78
N VAL A 414 -12.15 -0.06 13.05
CA VAL A 414 -12.58 -1.05 14.06
C VAL A 414 -13.71 -0.50 14.91
N ARG A 415 -14.40 -1.38 15.64
CA ARG A 415 -15.53 -1.03 16.47
C ARG A 415 -15.56 -1.85 17.75
N HIS A 416 -15.91 -1.22 18.88
CA HIS A 416 -16.02 -1.87 20.18
C HIS A 416 -17.19 -2.88 20.26
N THR A 417 -18.33 -2.55 19.68
CA THR A 417 -19.58 -3.31 19.84
C THR A 417 -20.29 -3.55 18.52
N LYS A 418 -21.34 -4.40 18.53
CA LYS A 418 -22.18 -4.72 17.35
C LYS A 418 -21.42 -5.42 16.22
N MET A 419 -20.53 -6.34 16.59
CA MET A 419 -19.81 -7.22 15.67
C MET A 419 -20.73 -7.99 14.71
N ASP A 420 -21.96 -8.32 15.14
CA ASP A 420 -22.93 -9.10 14.33
C ASP A 420 -23.20 -8.42 12.97
N THR A 421 -23.39 -7.09 12.97
CA THR A 421 -23.62 -6.36 11.71
C THR A 421 -22.41 -6.41 10.80
N ILE A 422 -21.19 -6.21 11.36
CA ILE A 422 -19.94 -6.27 10.58
C ILE A 422 -19.76 -7.67 10.02
N THR A 423 -19.91 -8.68 10.86
CA THR A 423 -19.78 -10.10 10.49
C THR A 423 -20.78 -10.49 9.38
N LEU A 424 -22.05 -10.06 9.52
CA LEU A 424 -23.10 -10.34 8.54
C LEU A 424 -22.72 -9.80 7.16
N TYR A 425 -22.40 -8.51 7.07
CA TYR A 425 -22.10 -7.89 5.77
C TYR A 425 -20.75 -8.33 5.20
N LYS A 426 -19.74 -8.62 6.03
CA LYS A 426 -18.50 -9.22 5.57
C LYS A 426 -18.70 -10.60 4.93
N LYS A 427 -19.48 -11.46 5.58
CA LYS A 427 -19.84 -12.76 5.03
C LYS A 427 -20.72 -12.63 3.79
N ALA A 428 -21.62 -11.65 3.74
CA ALA A 428 -22.46 -11.40 2.57
C ALA A 428 -21.60 -10.98 1.35
N LEU A 429 -20.64 -10.07 1.51
CA LEU A 429 -19.70 -9.69 0.45
C LEU A 429 -18.89 -10.91 -0.04
N ALA A 430 -18.45 -11.77 0.88
CA ALA A 430 -17.76 -13.01 0.52
C ALA A 430 -18.69 -13.99 -0.21
N GLY A 431 -19.96 -14.06 0.22
CA GLY A 431 -20.99 -14.87 -0.46
C GLY A 431 -21.24 -14.42 -1.89
N ILE A 432 -21.27 -13.10 -2.13
CA ILE A 432 -21.35 -12.53 -3.49
C ILE A 432 -20.12 -12.95 -4.31
N LEU A 433 -18.92 -12.75 -3.77
CA LEU A 433 -17.68 -13.11 -4.46
C LEU A 433 -17.67 -14.57 -4.88
N VAL A 434 -17.92 -15.49 -3.91
CA VAL A 434 -17.90 -16.94 -4.17
C VAL A 434 -18.95 -17.32 -5.23
N LYS A 435 -20.17 -16.77 -5.14
CA LYS A 435 -21.23 -17.03 -6.11
C LYS A 435 -20.85 -16.58 -7.51
N LEU A 436 -20.25 -15.40 -7.65
CA LEU A 436 -19.79 -14.86 -8.93
C LEU A 436 -18.62 -15.69 -9.48
N GLN A 437 -17.64 -16.05 -8.64
CA GLN A 437 -16.51 -16.88 -9.07
C GLN A 437 -16.97 -18.27 -9.53
N GLU A 438 -17.85 -18.95 -8.80
CA GLU A 438 -18.38 -20.26 -9.21
C GLU A 438 -19.02 -20.17 -10.63
N LYS A 439 -19.76 -19.10 -10.90
CA LYS A 439 -20.42 -18.90 -12.20
C LYS A 439 -19.42 -18.55 -13.31
N VAL A 440 -18.50 -17.62 -13.03
CA VAL A 440 -17.42 -17.23 -13.96
C VAL A 440 -16.55 -18.43 -14.32
N PHE A 441 -16.12 -19.19 -13.32
CA PHE A 441 -15.23 -20.34 -13.52
C PHE A 441 -15.91 -21.42 -14.36
N LYS A 442 -17.19 -21.69 -14.08
CA LYS A 442 -17.98 -22.62 -14.90
C LYS A 442 -18.05 -22.16 -16.36
N TYR A 443 -18.31 -20.90 -16.63
CA TYR A 443 -18.35 -20.38 -17.99
C TYR A 443 -17.00 -20.49 -18.71
N LEU A 444 -15.90 -20.19 -18.02
CA LEU A 444 -14.55 -20.32 -18.57
C LEU A 444 -14.18 -21.76 -18.91
N GLU A 445 -14.54 -22.72 -18.04
CA GLU A 445 -14.37 -24.16 -18.27
C GLU A 445 -15.22 -24.65 -19.44
N ASP A 446 -16.47 -24.21 -19.53
CA ASP A 446 -17.39 -24.60 -20.61
C ASP A 446 -16.92 -24.02 -21.96
N ILE A 447 -16.41 -22.79 -22.01
CA ILE A 447 -15.78 -22.19 -23.21
C ILE A 447 -14.54 -23.00 -23.62
N GLU A 448 -13.65 -23.30 -22.64
CA GLU A 448 -12.39 -24.02 -22.93
C GLU A 448 -12.65 -25.44 -23.44
N SER A 449 -13.69 -26.09 -22.95
CA SER A 449 -14.09 -27.45 -23.37
C SER A 449 -14.95 -27.48 -24.64
N GLY A 450 -15.21 -26.31 -25.25
CA GLY A 450 -16.01 -26.20 -26.49
C GLY A 450 -17.48 -26.56 -26.32
N LYS A 451 -18.03 -26.44 -25.11
CA LYS A 451 -19.44 -26.77 -24.81
C LYS A 451 -20.41 -25.61 -25.05
N ILE A 452 -19.88 -24.40 -25.28
CA ILE A 452 -20.70 -23.18 -25.41
C ILE A 452 -21.07 -22.97 -26.90
N ASN A 453 -22.35 -22.82 -27.15
CA ASN A 453 -22.87 -22.37 -28.45
C ASN A 453 -23.10 -20.83 -28.42
N GLU A 454 -23.52 -20.27 -29.59
CA GLU A 454 -23.68 -18.80 -29.70
C GLU A 454 -24.80 -18.25 -28.78
N ALA A 455 -25.90 -18.98 -28.59
CA ALA A 455 -26.99 -18.55 -27.71
C ALA A 455 -26.57 -18.55 -26.20
N GLU A 456 -25.76 -19.51 -25.79
CA GLU A 456 -25.19 -19.58 -24.46
C GLU A 456 -24.14 -18.48 -24.26
N LEU A 457 -23.41 -18.10 -25.33
CA LEU A 457 -22.49 -16.97 -25.29
C LEU A 457 -23.22 -15.65 -25.01
N ASP A 458 -24.40 -15.43 -25.60
CA ASP A 458 -25.24 -14.26 -25.32
C ASP A 458 -25.72 -14.23 -23.86
N GLU A 459 -25.96 -15.39 -23.24
CA GLU A 459 -26.26 -15.47 -21.80
C GLU A 459 -25.07 -15.03 -20.97
N ILE A 460 -23.86 -15.47 -21.33
CA ILE A 460 -22.62 -15.09 -20.63
C ILE A 460 -22.39 -13.58 -20.74
N ILE A 461 -22.65 -12.98 -21.91
CA ILE A 461 -22.53 -11.54 -22.11
C ILE A 461 -23.52 -10.78 -21.21
N ARG A 462 -24.78 -11.20 -21.19
CA ARG A 462 -25.78 -10.58 -20.28
C ARG A 462 -25.38 -10.68 -18.82
N PHE A 463 -24.84 -11.82 -18.39
CA PHE A 463 -24.29 -11.98 -17.04
C PHE A 463 -23.12 -11.02 -16.79
N ALA A 464 -22.20 -10.91 -17.74
CA ALA A 464 -21.05 -10.02 -17.62
C ALA A 464 -21.47 -8.54 -17.47
N GLU A 465 -22.48 -8.11 -18.23
CA GLU A 465 -23.00 -6.74 -18.14
C GLU A 465 -23.80 -6.50 -16.86
N GLN A 466 -24.69 -7.40 -16.49
CA GLN A 466 -25.67 -7.18 -15.42
C GLN A 466 -25.12 -7.49 -14.03
N GLU A 467 -24.35 -8.58 -13.87
CA GLU A 467 -23.86 -9.02 -12.56
C GLU A 467 -22.41 -8.59 -12.29
N LEU A 468 -21.58 -8.45 -13.36
CA LEU A 468 -20.19 -8.03 -13.22
C LEU A 468 -19.95 -6.56 -13.59
N SER A 469 -20.97 -5.85 -14.09
CA SER A 469 -20.88 -4.45 -14.54
C SER A 469 -19.78 -4.23 -15.59
N LEU A 470 -19.59 -5.20 -16.47
CA LEU A 470 -18.61 -5.09 -17.55
C LEU A 470 -19.21 -4.40 -18.77
N ASP A 471 -18.50 -3.41 -19.28
CA ASP A 471 -18.86 -2.74 -20.54
C ASP A 471 -18.36 -3.57 -21.71
N ILE A 472 -19.27 -4.21 -22.45
CA ILE A 472 -18.93 -5.07 -23.60
C ILE A 472 -18.67 -4.23 -24.85
N SER A 473 -17.73 -4.67 -25.68
CA SER A 473 -17.39 -3.94 -26.92
C SER A 473 -18.62 -3.74 -27.83
N PRO A 474 -18.89 -2.52 -28.29
CA PRO A 474 -19.96 -2.29 -29.26
C PRO A 474 -19.72 -3.02 -30.60
N ASP A 475 -18.49 -3.47 -30.85
CA ASP A 475 -18.15 -4.26 -32.04
C ASP A 475 -18.21 -5.76 -31.79
N PHE A 476 -18.66 -6.21 -30.60
CA PHE A 476 -18.70 -7.65 -30.24
C PHE A 476 -19.46 -8.50 -31.26
N ASP A 477 -20.58 -8.03 -31.78
CA ASP A 477 -21.37 -8.74 -32.78
C ASP A 477 -20.65 -8.93 -34.11
N LYS A 478 -19.67 -8.07 -34.41
CA LYS A 478 -18.84 -8.13 -35.62
C LYS A 478 -17.69 -9.14 -35.53
N PHE A 479 -17.41 -9.66 -34.33
CA PHE A 479 -16.32 -10.61 -34.14
C PHE A 479 -16.69 -11.98 -34.72
N THR A 480 -15.68 -12.70 -35.20
CA THR A 480 -15.84 -14.13 -35.49
C THR A 480 -16.14 -14.88 -34.21
N LEU A 481 -16.77 -16.04 -34.30
CA LEU A 481 -17.13 -16.83 -33.12
C LEU A 481 -15.89 -17.15 -32.24
N GLU A 482 -14.76 -17.48 -32.85
CA GLU A 482 -13.50 -17.71 -32.18
C GLU A 482 -13.01 -16.45 -31.40
N ASN A 483 -13.07 -15.28 -32.05
CA ASN A 483 -12.71 -14.01 -31.40
C ASN A 483 -13.70 -13.62 -30.31
N LYS A 484 -14.99 -13.97 -30.44
CA LYS A 484 -15.98 -13.79 -29.38
C LYS A 484 -15.60 -14.60 -28.12
N TYR A 485 -15.24 -15.88 -28.28
CA TYR A 485 -14.79 -16.73 -27.18
C TYR A 485 -13.51 -16.17 -26.52
N GLN A 486 -12.53 -15.82 -27.32
CA GLN A 486 -11.29 -15.25 -26.79
C GLN A 486 -11.55 -13.95 -26.01
N TYR A 487 -12.35 -13.04 -26.57
CA TYR A 487 -12.75 -11.80 -25.93
C TYR A 487 -13.43 -12.05 -24.57
N VAL A 488 -14.41 -12.96 -24.53
CA VAL A 488 -15.13 -13.29 -23.29
C VAL A 488 -14.18 -13.89 -22.25
N LYS A 489 -13.28 -14.78 -22.64
CA LYS A 489 -12.25 -15.31 -21.75
C LYS A 489 -11.39 -14.19 -21.13
N GLU A 490 -10.93 -13.24 -21.92
CA GLU A 490 -10.14 -12.10 -21.45
C GLU A 490 -10.93 -11.18 -20.53
N GLN A 491 -12.25 -11.00 -20.77
CA GLN A 491 -13.09 -10.18 -19.90
C GLN A 491 -13.40 -10.85 -18.56
N LEU A 492 -13.57 -12.17 -18.53
CA LEU A 492 -13.97 -12.91 -17.34
C LEU A 492 -12.78 -13.41 -16.50
N ASN A 493 -11.67 -13.80 -17.14
CA ASN A 493 -10.50 -14.35 -16.44
C ASN A 493 -9.61 -13.26 -15.85
N ARG A 494 -10.15 -12.56 -14.85
CA ARG A 494 -9.49 -11.46 -14.12
C ARG A 494 -9.75 -11.60 -12.64
N PRO A 495 -8.89 -11.02 -11.77
CA PRO A 495 -9.18 -10.92 -10.35
C PRO A 495 -10.53 -10.23 -10.13
N ILE A 496 -11.31 -10.71 -9.16
CA ILE A 496 -12.61 -10.14 -8.81
C ILE A 496 -12.54 -9.53 -7.43
N ARG A 497 -13.07 -8.32 -7.26
CA ARG A 497 -13.26 -7.67 -5.96
C ARG A 497 -14.72 -7.28 -5.75
N VAL A 498 -15.23 -7.57 -4.57
CA VAL A 498 -16.51 -7.07 -4.07
C VAL A 498 -16.22 -6.02 -3.00
N CYS A 499 -16.68 -4.81 -3.21
CA CYS A 499 -16.36 -3.65 -2.39
C CYS A 499 -17.60 -3.20 -1.63
N GLY A 500 -17.52 -3.20 -0.30
CA GLY A 500 -18.53 -2.61 0.58
C GLY A 500 -18.41 -1.09 0.60
N MET A 501 -19.43 -0.41 0.09
CA MET A 501 -19.51 1.05 0.00
C MET A 501 -20.45 1.59 1.07
N VAL A 502 -20.14 2.74 1.65
CA VAL A 502 -21.04 3.45 2.57
C VAL A 502 -21.48 4.77 1.95
N LYS A 503 -22.64 5.27 2.34
CA LYS A 503 -23.08 6.62 1.99
C LYS A 503 -22.07 7.64 2.49
N ASN A 504 -21.79 8.65 1.66
CA ASN A 504 -20.92 9.76 2.04
C ASN A 504 -21.73 10.74 2.93
N GLU A 505 -21.28 10.94 4.16
CA GLU A 505 -21.87 11.90 5.11
C GLU A 505 -21.00 13.15 5.29
N GLY A 506 -20.06 13.39 4.36
CA GLY A 506 -19.16 14.54 4.36
C GLY A 506 -17.68 14.19 4.57
N GLU A 507 -17.34 12.91 4.51
CA GLU A 507 -15.94 12.48 4.57
C GLU A 507 -15.18 13.00 3.34
N PRO A 508 -13.99 13.60 3.55
CA PRO A 508 -13.13 13.97 2.43
C PRO A 508 -12.46 12.73 1.84
N GLY A 509 -12.40 12.64 0.52
CA GLY A 509 -11.76 11.54 -0.18
C GLY A 509 -12.34 11.33 -1.56
N GLY A 510 -12.28 10.09 -2.03
CA GLY A 510 -12.81 9.67 -3.30
C GLY A 510 -14.15 8.93 -3.17
N GLY A 511 -14.58 8.35 -4.29
CA GLY A 511 -15.80 7.58 -4.38
C GLY A 511 -15.83 6.66 -5.60
N PRO A 512 -16.95 5.94 -5.81
CA PRO A 512 -17.16 5.06 -6.93
C PRO A 512 -17.68 5.83 -8.15
N PHE A 513 -17.07 5.59 -9.30
CA PHE A 513 -17.43 6.23 -10.57
C PHE A 513 -17.35 5.25 -11.73
N TRP A 514 -18.16 5.50 -12.76
CA TRP A 514 -17.91 5.02 -14.10
C TRP A 514 -16.85 5.90 -14.76
N VAL A 515 -15.75 5.28 -15.19
CA VAL A 515 -14.59 5.97 -15.76
C VAL A 515 -14.42 5.56 -17.21
N LYS A 516 -14.18 6.54 -18.08
CA LYS A 516 -13.83 6.34 -19.48
C LYS A 516 -12.36 5.97 -19.62
N GLY A 517 -12.11 4.73 -19.98
CA GLY A 517 -10.79 4.23 -20.31
C GLY A 517 -10.41 4.48 -21.78
N LYS A 518 -9.34 3.80 -22.21
CA LYS A 518 -8.92 3.80 -23.62
C LYS A 518 -10.06 3.34 -24.52
N ARG A 519 -10.22 3.99 -25.68
CA ARG A 519 -11.29 3.72 -26.68
C ARG A 519 -12.72 3.96 -26.17
N GLY A 520 -12.89 4.79 -25.13
CA GLY A 520 -14.20 5.17 -24.59
C GLY A 520 -14.92 4.09 -23.79
N ARG A 521 -14.26 2.97 -23.49
CA ARG A 521 -14.84 1.87 -22.69
C ARG A 521 -15.01 2.32 -21.24
N LEU A 522 -16.14 1.92 -20.64
CA LEU A 522 -16.46 2.24 -19.26
C LEU A 522 -16.01 1.14 -18.31
N SER A 523 -15.58 1.54 -17.12
CA SER A 523 -15.31 0.62 -16.01
C SER A 523 -15.64 1.25 -14.69
N LEU A 524 -16.08 0.44 -13.72
CA LEU A 524 -16.26 0.86 -12.34
C LEU A 524 -14.91 1.03 -11.65
N GLN A 525 -14.63 2.24 -11.17
CA GLN A 525 -13.38 2.59 -10.52
C GLN A 525 -13.63 3.34 -9.22
N ILE A 526 -12.68 3.24 -8.29
CA ILE A 526 -12.58 4.14 -7.15
C ILE A 526 -11.66 5.29 -7.56
N VAL A 527 -12.16 6.52 -7.47
CA VAL A 527 -11.43 7.72 -7.88
C VAL A 527 -11.26 8.64 -6.68
N GLU A 528 -10.03 9.03 -6.38
CA GLU A 528 -9.71 10.00 -5.33
C GLU A 528 -9.87 11.44 -5.85
N SER A 529 -10.26 12.37 -4.99
CA SER A 529 -10.46 13.77 -5.36
C SER A 529 -9.22 14.41 -6.01
N SER A 530 -8.02 14.01 -5.61
CA SER A 530 -6.75 14.48 -6.19
C SER A 530 -6.51 14.02 -7.64
N GLN A 531 -7.21 12.98 -8.09
CA GLN A 531 -7.11 12.45 -9.46
C GLN A 531 -8.04 13.17 -10.44
N ILE A 532 -8.92 14.01 -9.93
CA ILE A 532 -9.96 14.71 -10.71
C ILE A 532 -9.49 16.10 -11.10
N ASP A 533 -9.86 16.53 -12.29
CA ASP A 533 -9.72 17.94 -12.70
C ASP A 533 -10.92 18.73 -12.16
N LEU A 534 -10.77 19.31 -10.98
CA LEU A 534 -11.82 20.10 -10.34
C LEU A 534 -12.03 21.47 -10.98
N ASP A 535 -11.09 21.94 -11.81
CA ASP A 535 -11.25 23.18 -12.59
C ASP A 535 -12.15 22.95 -13.81
N ASN A 536 -12.27 21.70 -14.26
CA ASN A 536 -13.22 21.29 -15.27
C ASN A 536 -14.63 21.18 -14.67
N LYS A 537 -15.53 22.09 -15.08
CA LYS A 537 -16.90 22.19 -14.54
C LYS A 537 -17.70 20.90 -14.67
N ILE A 538 -17.49 20.12 -15.73
CA ILE A 538 -18.19 18.84 -15.95
C ILE A 538 -17.69 17.82 -14.93
N GLN A 539 -16.38 17.67 -14.78
CA GLN A 539 -15.77 16.70 -13.86
C GLN A 539 -16.07 17.08 -12.40
N SER A 540 -16.00 18.35 -12.05
CA SER A 540 -16.37 18.86 -10.73
C SER A 540 -17.86 18.60 -10.42
N HIS A 541 -18.76 18.77 -11.41
CA HIS A 541 -20.18 18.47 -11.25
C HIS A 541 -20.42 16.97 -11.04
N ILE A 542 -19.81 16.09 -11.85
CA ILE A 542 -19.90 14.64 -11.68
C ILE A 542 -19.43 14.23 -10.29
N PHE A 543 -18.31 14.77 -9.83
CA PHE A 543 -17.77 14.49 -8.50
C PHE A 543 -18.73 14.89 -7.38
N SER A 544 -19.35 16.09 -7.49
CA SER A 544 -20.30 16.61 -6.49
C SER A 544 -21.59 15.76 -6.37
N GLN A 545 -21.91 14.95 -7.36
CA GLN A 545 -23.08 14.06 -7.36
C GLN A 545 -22.79 12.67 -6.79
N SER A 546 -21.56 12.39 -6.36
CA SER A 546 -21.24 11.12 -5.73
C SER A 546 -22.01 10.94 -4.43
N THR A 547 -22.71 9.82 -4.31
CA THR A 547 -23.53 9.47 -3.14
C THR A 547 -22.81 8.58 -2.13
N HIS A 548 -21.70 7.98 -2.54
CA HIS A 548 -20.96 7.00 -1.73
C HIS A 548 -19.50 7.39 -1.59
N PHE A 549 -18.92 6.94 -0.50
CA PHE A 549 -17.51 7.12 -0.17
C PHE A 549 -16.68 5.93 -0.65
N ASN A 550 -15.36 6.01 -0.51
CA ASN A 550 -14.40 4.93 -0.78
C ASN A 550 -14.80 3.60 -0.12
N PRO A 551 -14.38 2.45 -0.66
CA PRO A 551 -14.68 1.18 -0.05
C PRO A 551 -14.08 1.09 1.35
N VAL A 552 -14.90 0.62 2.28
CA VAL A 552 -14.51 0.44 3.68
C VAL A 552 -14.13 -1.01 3.99
N ASP A 553 -14.58 -1.89 3.12
CA ASP A 553 -14.37 -3.33 3.17
C ASP A 553 -14.22 -3.88 1.76
N LEU A 554 -13.23 -4.74 1.51
CA LEU A 554 -13.07 -5.45 0.25
C LEU A 554 -12.97 -6.95 0.51
N VAL A 555 -13.55 -7.72 -0.41
CA VAL A 555 -13.37 -9.17 -0.48
C VAL A 555 -12.90 -9.51 -1.88
N CYS A 556 -11.75 -10.17 -2.00
CA CYS A 556 -11.03 -10.34 -3.26
C CYS A 556 -10.77 -11.81 -3.55
N GLY A 557 -10.96 -12.22 -4.81
CA GLY A 557 -10.54 -13.51 -5.34
C GLY A 557 -9.24 -13.36 -6.11
N LEU A 558 -8.21 -14.13 -5.75
CA LEU A 558 -6.85 -13.96 -6.27
C LEU A 558 -6.40 -15.09 -7.22
N LYS A 559 -7.27 -16.05 -7.51
CA LYS A 559 -6.96 -17.20 -8.38
C LYS A 559 -7.89 -17.27 -9.56
N ASP A 560 -7.36 -17.80 -10.67
CA ASP A 560 -8.13 -18.11 -11.86
C ASP A 560 -8.95 -19.41 -11.71
N TYR A 561 -9.75 -19.76 -12.73
CA TYR A 561 -10.58 -20.97 -12.76
C TYR A 561 -9.78 -22.28 -12.76
N LYS A 562 -8.47 -22.24 -13.02
CA LYS A 562 -7.54 -23.39 -12.93
C LYS A 562 -6.85 -23.49 -11.57
N GLY A 563 -7.13 -22.55 -10.65
CA GLY A 563 -6.50 -22.48 -9.34
C GLY A 563 -5.12 -21.81 -9.33
N ASN A 564 -4.67 -21.24 -10.48
CA ASN A 564 -3.42 -20.50 -10.54
C ASN A 564 -3.60 -19.10 -9.95
N LYS A 565 -2.58 -18.58 -9.31
CA LYS A 565 -2.56 -17.19 -8.86
C LYS A 565 -2.47 -16.23 -10.05
N PHE A 566 -3.27 -15.17 -10.03
CA PHE A 566 -3.03 -14.03 -10.91
C PHE A 566 -1.74 -13.31 -10.52
N ASP A 567 -1.02 -12.77 -11.50
CA ASP A 567 -0.03 -11.73 -11.25
C ASP A 567 -0.77 -10.38 -11.17
N LEU A 568 -0.96 -9.88 -9.96
CA LEU A 568 -1.76 -8.67 -9.73
C LEU A 568 -1.12 -7.42 -10.32
N SER A 569 0.18 -7.43 -10.61
CA SER A 569 0.89 -6.31 -11.23
C SER A 569 0.42 -6.02 -12.65
N GLU A 570 -0.07 -7.02 -13.38
CA GLU A 570 -0.62 -6.89 -14.74
C GLU A 570 -1.93 -6.10 -14.79
N TYR A 571 -2.61 -5.95 -13.65
CA TYR A 571 -3.91 -5.28 -13.54
C TYR A 571 -3.83 -3.87 -12.97
N VAL A 572 -2.62 -3.34 -12.81
CA VAL A 572 -2.35 -1.98 -12.30
C VAL A 572 -2.43 -0.96 -13.45
N ASP A 573 -3.17 0.12 -13.26
CA ASP A 573 -3.05 1.30 -14.14
C ASP A 573 -1.99 2.25 -13.60
N ALA A 574 -0.78 2.18 -14.13
CA ALA A 574 0.36 2.99 -13.71
C ALA A 574 0.15 4.51 -13.88
N ASN A 575 -0.85 4.93 -14.69
CA ASN A 575 -1.12 6.35 -14.94
C ASN A 575 -2.01 7.00 -13.87
N THR A 576 -2.40 6.27 -12.83
CA THR A 576 -3.33 6.73 -11.79
C THR A 576 -2.67 6.99 -10.44
N GLY A 577 -1.35 7.13 -10.40
CA GLY A 577 -0.60 7.53 -9.20
C GLY A 577 -0.76 9.01 -8.86
N PHE A 578 0.02 9.50 -7.89
CA PHE A 578 -0.08 10.86 -7.37
C PHE A 578 1.29 11.53 -7.28
N ILE A 579 1.37 12.82 -7.66
CA ILE A 579 2.51 13.67 -7.32
C ILE A 579 2.18 14.42 -6.05
N VAL A 580 3.01 14.26 -5.01
CA VAL A 580 2.86 14.90 -3.71
C VAL A 580 4.04 15.83 -3.47
N GLN A 581 3.77 17.08 -3.09
CA GLN A 581 4.81 18.02 -2.68
C GLN A 581 4.94 18.01 -1.15
N LYS A 582 6.17 17.97 -0.66
CA LYS A 582 6.52 17.96 0.77
C LYS A 582 7.75 18.82 1.01
N ASN A 583 7.90 19.34 2.22
CA ASN A 583 9.14 19.98 2.62
C ASN A 583 10.09 18.94 3.23
N ARG A 584 11.34 18.95 2.81
CA ARG A 584 12.42 18.12 3.37
C ARG A 584 13.64 18.99 3.62
N MET A 585 14.08 19.11 4.87
CA MET A 585 15.25 19.93 5.27
C MET A 585 15.17 21.38 4.75
N GLY A 586 13.98 21.99 4.79
CA GLY A 586 13.75 23.36 4.31
C GLY A 586 13.65 23.52 2.79
N LYS A 587 13.71 22.43 2.02
CA LYS A 587 13.55 22.43 0.56
C LYS A 587 12.27 21.72 0.15
N GLU A 588 11.60 22.25 -0.86
CA GLU A 588 10.45 21.59 -1.45
C GLU A 588 10.90 20.45 -2.36
N VAL A 589 10.27 19.30 -2.17
CA VAL A 589 10.52 18.08 -2.96
C VAL A 589 9.20 17.52 -3.46
N LYS A 590 9.22 16.96 -4.67
CA LYS A 590 8.13 16.18 -5.22
C LYS A 590 8.43 14.69 -5.05
N SER A 591 7.43 13.92 -4.68
CA SER A 591 7.49 12.46 -4.66
C SER A 591 6.29 11.87 -5.39
N TYR A 592 6.50 10.72 -6.01
CA TYR A 592 5.43 9.96 -6.66
C TYR A 592 4.89 8.92 -5.68
N GLU A 593 3.58 8.89 -5.48
CA GLU A 593 2.89 7.81 -4.80
C GLU A 593 2.27 6.90 -5.86
N LEU A 594 2.49 5.60 -5.74
CA LEU A 594 1.97 4.58 -6.65
C LEU A 594 0.43 4.60 -6.68
N PRO A 595 -0.21 4.09 -7.76
CA PRO A 595 -1.65 3.93 -7.81
C PRO A 595 -2.18 3.26 -6.56
N GLY A 596 -3.14 3.91 -5.88
CA GLY A 596 -3.64 3.43 -4.58
C GLY A 596 -4.17 2.00 -4.63
N LEU A 597 -4.03 1.25 -3.52
CA LEU A 597 -4.31 -0.19 -3.45
C LEU A 597 -5.70 -0.56 -3.99
N TRP A 598 -6.75 0.15 -3.58
CA TRP A 598 -8.12 -0.06 -4.06
C TRP A 598 -8.56 0.88 -5.19
N ASN A 599 -7.65 1.75 -5.65
CA ASN A 599 -7.86 2.63 -6.80
C ASN A 599 -7.20 2.03 -8.05
N GLY A 600 -6.20 2.71 -8.60
CA GLY A 600 -5.50 2.30 -9.80
C GLY A 600 -4.73 1.00 -9.72
N ALA A 601 -4.32 0.53 -8.52
CA ALA A 601 -3.66 -0.77 -8.39
C ALA A 601 -4.60 -1.95 -8.65
N MET A 602 -5.92 -1.74 -8.58
CA MET A 602 -6.94 -2.74 -8.93
C MET A 602 -7.80 -2.30 -10.14
N ALA A 603 -7.31 -1.39 -10.98
CA ALA A 603 -8.09 -0.83 -12.09
C ALA A 603 -8.52 -1.89 -13.13
N GLY A 604 -7.68 -2.90 -13.36
CA GLY A 604 -7.97 -3.99 -14.30
C GLY A 604 -8.86 -5.11 -13.73
N TRP A 605 -9.28 -5.03 -12.46
CA TRP A 605 -10.08 -6.06 -11.83
C TRP A 605 -11.56 -5.96 -12.21
N VAL A 606 -12.26 -7.09 -12.19
CA VAL A 606 -13.72 -7.09 -12.15
C VAL A 606 -14.16 -6.52 -10.80
N THR A 607 -14.93 -5.43 -10.82
CA THR A 607 -15.29 -4.65 -9.64
C THR A 607 -16.79 -4.66 -9.44
N VAL A 608 -17.25 -5.10 -8.28
CA VAL A 608 -18.65 -5.10 -7.87
C VAL A 608 -18.80 -4.23 -6.63
N PHE A 609 -19.59 -3.17 -6.70
CA PHE A 609 -19.90 -2.29 -5.57
C PHE A 609 -21.21 -2.69 -4.91
N VAL A 610 -21.20 -2.77 -3.58
CA VAL A 610 -22.35 -3.15 -2.76
C VAL A 610 -22.51 -2.15 -1.62
N GLU A 611 -23.70 -1.55 -1.45
CA GLU A 611 -23.96 -0.71 -0.28
C GLU A 611 -23.97 -1.56 0.98
N VAL A 612 -23.19 -1.14 1.98
CA VAL A 612 -23.19 -1.71 3.33
C VAL A 612 -23.59 -0.64 4.34
N PRO A 613 -24.16 -1.02 5.49
CA PRO A 613 -24.58 -0.05 6.50
C PRO A 613 -23.41 0.84 6.97
N LEU A 614 -23.65 2.13 7.16
CA LEU A 614 -22.66 3.08 7.68
C LEU A 614 -22.00 2.62 8.99
N LYS A 615 -22.73 1.81 9.78
CA LYS A 615 -22.22 1.20 11.03
C LYS A 615 -20.99 0.31 10.83
N THR A 616 -20.67 -0.11 9.60
CA THR A 616 -19.45 -0.89 9.29
C THR A 616 -18.22 -0.01 9.13
N PHE A 617 -18.40 1.31 9.06
CA PHE A 617 -17.34 2.30 8.85
C PHE A 617 -17.14 3.16 10.10
N ASN A 618 -16.07 2.92 10.83
CA ASN A 618 -15.76 3.61 12.09
C ASN A 618 -14.24 3.91 12.16
N PRO A 619 -13.69 4.68 11.22
CA PRO A 619 -12.26 4.94 11.19
C PRO A 619 -11.85 5.91 12.31
N VAL A 620 -10.68 5.65 12.88
CA VAL A 620 -10.02 6.56 13.82
C VAL A 620 -8.98 7.40 13.06
N LYS A 621 -9.35 8.59 12.64
CA LYS A 621 -8.45 9.53 11.94
C LYS A 621 -7.73 10.44 12.91
N THR A 622 -8.43 10.92 13.94
CA THR A 622 -7.90 11.70 15.07
C THR A 622 -8.17 10.96 16.37
N VAL A 623 -7.44 11.30 17.43
CA VAL A 623 -7.66 10.68 18.76
C VAL A 623 -9.08 10.94 19.28
N ASN A 624 -9.68 12.08 18.91
CA ASN A 624 -11.06 12.42 19.30
C ASN A 624 -12.11 11.47 18.71
N ASP A 625 -11.81 10.77 17.61
CA ASP A 625 -12.71 9.78 17.05
C ASP A 625 -13.00 8.64 18.04
N LEU A 626 -12.07 8.37 18.96
CA LEU A 626 -12.27 7.39 20.04
C LEU A 626 -13.40 7.79 21.02
N LEU A 627 -13.82 9.05 21.03
CA LEU A 627 -14.98 9.51 21.83
C LEU A 627 -16.33 9.22 21.17
N LYS A 628 -16.33 8.82 19.89
CA LYS A 628 -17.57 8.47 19.18
C LYS A 628 -18.21 7.21 19.79
N PRO A 629 -19.55 7.08 19.72
CA PRO A 629 -20.25 5.92 20.30
C PRO A 629 -19.80 4.55 19.80
N ALA A 630 -19.19 4.49 18.61
CA ALA A 630 -18.65 3.26 18.03
C ALA A 630 -17.44 2.70 18.81
N HIS A 631 -16.73 3.56 19.51
CA HIS A 631 -15.49 3.27 20.23
C HIS A 631 -15.65 3.29 21.75
N GLN A 632 -16.84 3.64 22.24
CA GLN A 632 -17.15 3.70 23.65
C GLN A 632 -17.92 2.46 24.12
N LYS A 633 -17.80 2.13 25.41
CA LYS A 633 -18.65 1.10 26.02
C LYS A 633 -20.13 1.46 25.82
N PRO A 634 -21.02 0.49 25.58
CA PRO A 634 -22.45 0.73 25.62
C PRO A 634 -22.85 1.34 26.97
N ALA A 635 -23.70 2.37 26.92
CA ALA A 635 -24.28 2.94 28.14
C ALA A 635 -25.21 1.96 28.83
#